data_d4cfe2d56d3d5bb5eeed0309cf386f5f
#
_entry.id   d4cfe2d56d3d5bb5eeed0309cf386f5f
#
_cell.length_a   1.000
_cell.length_b   1.000
_cell.length_c   1.000
_cell.angle_alpha   90.00
_cell.angle_beta   90.00
_cell.angle_gamma   90.00
#
_symmetry.space_group_name_H-M   'P 1'
#
loop_
_entity.id
_entity.type
_entity.pdbx_description
1 polymer ?
#
loop_
_entity_poly.entity_id
_entity_poly.type
_entity_poly.pdbx_seq_one_letter_code
_entity_poly.pdbx_strand_id
1 'polypeptide(L)'
;MKNITVGILAHVDAGKTTLSEGLLYTSGALRKLGRVDHGDAFLDTESLERERGITIFSKQAILTVGDTVLTLLDTPGHADFSAEMERTLPVLDYAILVISGTDGVQSHTRTLWRLLETYRVPVFLFVNKMDLAGAERGTLMAQVQKKLSSNCIDFTAAHDEAVAMCDEAALEEYLRSGSVSNAGTASLVAARKVFPCWFGSALRLEGVEEFLVSAAELMKARSYGSEFGARVFKISRDAQGARLTWLKVTGGTLKVKTPLSYTAGETQYAEKADQLRRYSGQKYQTLNEAAAGTVVAVTGLAHTYAGLGLGAEQEGSQPVLEPVLTYRLSLPDGGDVHTVLPRLRELEEEDPMLRIVWDKRHGEIHVQLMGKIQLEVLTAYIAERCGLTVSFDEGSVVYRETIANSVLGLGHFEPLRHYAEVQLLLQPLPRGSGVRFASDVPTDLLELNWQRLIRSHIFEREHCGVLTGSPVTDISFTLVAGRAHLKHTEGGDFRQATYRAIRQGLMQAESILLEPHYDFCLEVPAECVGRAMTDLQNMGGSVDAPASDGETTVLTGHAPVAGLRDYFTAVAAYTRGRGRLACTVHGYEPCREQEAVVLSLGYDAERDTDNPSSSVFCDHGGSVTVPWNEVAARMHCDSGVRLGKAEDAEEKADTRRSAPSGSFEQDKELQSIFERTYGKVERKAFEPAKKPARTALDERKYNIRTQHTDTEYLLVDGYNIIFAWDELKAVAAQDIDAAREMLVSILSNYQGFRKCVVILVFDAYKVKGNPGSVQTVNGIKVVYTREAETADTYIERATYELRRERRVRVATSDSMEQVIILGHGAMRVSARTFHAEIEEAEGQISALVERFNLKNQDRRTIRNIAKRKS
;
A
#
# COMPACT_ATOMS: atom_id res chain seq x y z
N MET A 1 2.17 9.89 -34.15
CA MET A 1 0.91 9.77 -33.39
C MET A 1 1.23 9.38 -31.95
N LYS A 2 0.67 10.06 -30.97
CA LYS A 2 0.82 9.74 -29.54
C LYS A 2 -0.28 8.77 -29.15
N ASN A 3 0.06 7.64 -28.51
CA ASN A 3 -0.94 6.73 -27.93
C ASN A 3 -1.06 7.03 -26.44
N ILE A 4 -2.28 7.33 -25.97
CA ILE A 4 -2.55 7.65 -24.57
C ILE A 4 -3.77 6.88 -24.11
N THR A 5 -3.68 6.23 -22.95
CA THR A 5 -4.79 5.49 -22.34
C THR A 5 -5.46 6.36 -21.28
N VAL A 6 -6.76 6.60 -21.44
CA VAL A 6 -7.55 7.48 -20.57
C VAL A 6 -8.69 6.70 -19.96
N GLY A 7 -8.79 6.67 -18.63
CA GLY A 7 -9.94 6.10 -17.92
C GLY A 7 -11.02 7.14 -17.66
N ILE A 8 -12.28 6.80 -17.84
CA ILE A 8 -13.39 7.64 -17.36
C ILE A 8 -13.95 7.02 -16.10
N LEU A 9 -13.93 7.78 -15.02
CA LEU A 9 -14.38 7.40 -13.70
C LEU A 9 -15.46 8.37 -13.22
N ALA A 10 -16.45 7.86 -12.52
CA ALA A 10 -17.54 8.67 -12.00
C ALA A 10 -18.26 7.95 -10.85
N HIS A 11 -18.93 8.71 -10.01
CA HIS A 11 -20.02 8.17 -9.20
C HIS A 11 -21.23 7.77 -10.10
N VAL A 12 -22.07 6.88 -9.59
CA VAL A 12 -23.31 6.48 -10.25
C VAL A 12 -24.11 7.71 -10.67
N ASP A 13 -24.76 7.65 -11.82
CA ASP A 13 -25.59 8.70 -12.40
C ASP A 13 -24.89 10.06 -12.68
N ALA A 14 -23.59 10.18 -12.54
CA ALA A 14 -22.89 11.41 -12.92
C ALA A 14 -22.86 11.67 -14.45
N GLY A 15 -23.32 10.69 -15.26
CA GLY A 15 -23.37 10.77 -16.71
C GLY A 15 -22.06 10.38 -17.40
N LYS A 16 -21.35 9.42 -16.82
CA LYS A 16 -20.09 8.87 -17.35
C LYS A 16 -20.25 8.33 -18.79
N THR A 17 -21.15 7.37 -19.00
CA THR A 17 -21.41 6.77 -20.33
C THR A 17 -21.90 7.83 -21.33
N THR A 18 -22.73 8.78 -20.89
CA THR A 18 -23.18 9.90 -21.74
C THR A 18 -22.00 10.77 -22.18
N LEU A 19 -21.03 11.04 -21.30
CA LEU A 19 -19.81 11.78 -21.66
C LEU A 19 -18.94 10.95 -22.62
N SER A 20 -18.78 9.65 -22.37
CA SER A 20 -18.04 8.74 -23.26
C SER A 20 -18.61 8.75 -24.67
N GLU A 21 -19.94 8.65 -24.81
CA GLU A 21 -20.65 8.75 -26.09
C GLU A 21 -20.45 10.13 -26.76
N GLY A 22 -20.55 11.20 -25.96
CA GLY A 22 -20.32 12.58 -26.42
C GLY A 22 -18.89 12.78 -26.97
N LEU A 23 -17.88 12.28 -26.29
CA LEU A 23 -16.47 12.33 -26.74
C LEU A 23 -16.25 11.54 -28.04
N LEU A 24 -16.85 10.35 -28.14
CA LEU A 24 -16.77 9.51 -29.35
C LEU A 24 -17.49 10.15 -30.54
N TYR A 25 -18.64 10.77 -30.30
CA TYR A 25 -19.39 11.47 -31.34
C TYR A 25 -18.66 12.74 -31.81
N THR A 26 -18.20 13.55 -30.88
CA THR A 26 -17.49 14.83 -31.18
C THR A 26 -16.17 14.58 -31.91
N SER A 27 -15.45 13.50 -31.57
CA SER A 27 -14.23 13.08 -32.29
C SER A 27 -14.48 12.50 -33.67
N GLY A 28 -15.75 12.27 -34.04
CA GLY A 28 -16.12 11.64 -35.34
C GLY A 28 -15.94 10.11 -35.33
N ALA A 29 -15.59 9.48 -34.20
CA ALA A 29 -15.50 8.01 -34.08
C ALA A 29 -16.87 7.33 -34.22
N LEU A 30 -17.94 8.04 -33.81
CA LEU A 30 -19.32 7.62 -34.00
C LEU A 30 -20.07 8.57 -34.93
N ARG A 31 -20.91 8.00 -35.79
CA ARG A 31 -21.76 8.75 -36.72
C ARG A 31 -23.10 9.20 -36.10
N LYS A 32 -23.55 8.52 -35.05
CA LYS A 32 -24.78 8.77 -34.32
C LYS A 32 -24.47 8.79 -32.84
N LEU A 33 -24.98 9.75 -32.12
CA LEU A 33 -24.87 9.84 -30.66
C LEU A 33 -25.79 8.78 -30.06
N GLY A 34 -25.20 7.81 -29.32
CA GLY A 34 -25.95 6.83 -28.54
C GLY A 34 -26.49 7.46 -27.24
N ARG A 35 -27.61 6.93 -26.75
CA ARG A 35 -28.22 7.37 -25.49
C ARG A 35 -28.48 6.19 -24.58
N VAL A 36 -28.03 6.33 -23.32
CA VAL A 36 -28.23 5.33 -22.28
C VAL A 36 -29.74 5.09 -22.06
N ASP A 37 -30.56 6.17 -22.01
CA ASP A 37 -32.01 6.09 -21.81
C ASP A 37 -32.76 5.30 -22.89
N HIS A 38 -32.18 5.21 -24.10
CA HIS A 38 -32.75 4.48 -25.21
C HIS A 38 -32.14 3.08 -25.38
N GLY A 39 -31.11 2.73 -24.57
CA GLY A 39 -30.42 1.44 -24.66
C GLY A 39 -29.60 1.25 -25.94
N ASP A 40 -29.28 2.36 -26.68
CA ASP A 40 -28.51 2.36 -27.92
C ASP A 40 -27.08 2.94 -27.75
N ALA A 41 -26.57 3.06 -26.51
CA ALA A 41 -25.22 3.46 -26.25
C ALA A 41 -24.21 2.46 -26.82
N PHE A 42 -23.16 2.97 -27.48
CA PHE A 42 -22.14 2.15 -28.16
C PHE A 42 -21.31 1.30 -27.18
N LEU A 43 -21.08 1.81 -25.98
CA LEU A 43 -20.28 1.15 -24.96
C LEU A 43 -21.08 0.16 -24.11
N ASP A 44 -22.37 0.30 -23.96
CA ASP A 44 -23.22 -0.64 -23.21
C ASP A 44 -23.52 -1.89 -24.05
N THR A 45 -22.59 -2.83 -24.07
CA THR A 45 -22.62 -3.99 -24.96
C THR A 45 -23.40 -5.17 -24.40
N GLU A 46 -23.48 -5.31 -23.08
CA GLU A 46 -24.14 -6.41 -22.38
C GLU A 46 -25.65 -6.13 -22.19
N SER A 47 -26.47 -7.18 -22.22
CA SER A 47 -27.93 -7.06 -22.00
C SER A 47 -28.24 -6.50 -20.62
N LEU A 48 -27.56 -6.98 -19.60
CA LEU A 48 -27.72 -6.54 -18.20
C LEU A 48 -27.34 -5.07 -17.97
N GLU A 49 -26.31 -4.56 -18.67
CA GLU A 49 -25.92 -3.15 -18.60
C GLU A 49 -27.03 -2.25 -19.18
N ARG A 50 -27.61 -2.66 -20.31
CA ARG A 50 -28.70 -1.91 -20.96
C ARG A 50 -30.00 -1.92 -20.15
N GLU A 51 -30.37 -3.07 -19.57
CA GLU A 51 -31.57 -3.19 -18.75
C GLU A 51 -31.50 -2.36 -17.48
N ARG A 52 -30.31 -2.25 -16.88
CA ARG A 52 -30.09 -1.55 -15.61
C ARG A 52 -29.58 -0.12 -15.77
N GLY A 53 -29.10 0.26 -16.95
CA GLY A 53 -28.51 1.57 -17.22
C GLY A 53 -27.19 1.81 -16.46
N ILE A 54 -26.46 0.75 -16.05
CA ILE A 54 -25.18 0.84 -15.33
C ILE A 54 -24.09 0.09 -16.09
N THR A 55 -22.87 0.63 -16.09
CA THR A 55 -21.71 -0.07 -16.61
C THR A 55 -21.21 -1.05 -15.57
N ILE A 56 -21.07 -2.31 -15.93
CA ILE A 56 -20.60 -3.41 -15.07
C ILE A 56 -19.14 -3.74 -15.35
N PHE A 57 -18.76 -3.81 -16.62
CA PHE A 57 -17.43 -4.15 -17.08
C PHE A 57 -16.73 -2.98 -17.75
N SER A 58 -15.42 -2.91 -17.58
CA SER A 58 -14.60 -1.93 -18.29
C SER A 58 -14.61 -2.19 -19.78
N LYS A 59 -14.95 -1.18 -20.57
CA LYS A 59 -15.02 -1.23 -22.04
C LYS A 59 -13.96 -0.32 -22.66
N GLN A 60 -13.52 -0.69 -23.85
CA GLN A 60 -12.54 0.08 -24.61
C GLN A 60 -13.16 0.72 -25.83
N ALA A 61 -12.87 1.99 -26.06
CA ALA A 61 -13.14 2.68 -27.31
C ALA A 61 -11.90 3.47 -27.77
N ILE A 62 -11.83 3.74 -29.08
CA ILE A 62 -10.70 4.46 -29.65
C ILE A 62 -11.22 5.71 -30.35
N LEU A 63 -10.59 6.84 -30.06
CA LEU A 63 -10.86 8.11 -30.71
C LEU A 63 -9.53 8.81 -31.05
N THR A 64 -9.59 9.69 -32.04
CA THR A 64 -8.41 10.43 -32.50
C THR A 64 -8.70 11.92 -32.44
N VAL A 65 -7.79 12.68 -31.83
CA VAL A 65 -7.86 14.14 -31.75
C VAL A 65 -6.51 14.69 -32.25
N GLY A 66 -6.50 15.35 -33.40
CA GLY A 66 -5.25 15.77 -34.03
C GLY A 66 -4.27 14.62 -34.23
N ASP A 67 -3.07 14.73 -33.66
CA ASP A 67 -2.01 13.72 -33.70
C ASP A 67 -2.05 12.70 -32.56
N THR A 68 -3.07 12.76 -31.70
CA THR A 68 -3.19 11.92 -30.50
C THR A 68 -4.28 10.88 -30.70
N VAL A 69 -3.92 9.61 -30.51
CA VAL A 69 -4.84 8.47 -30.41
C VAL A 69 -5.13 8.23 -28.95
N LEU A 70 -6.37 8.43 -28.54
CA LEU A 70 -6.84 8.17 -27.20
C LEU A 70 -7.53 6.81 -27.13
N THR A 71 -7.03 5.93 -26.27
CA THR A 71 -7.72 4.70 -25.89
C THR A 71 -8.52 5.00 -24.65
N LEU A 72 -9.83 5.12 -24.81
CA LEU A 72 -10.76 5.38 -23.73
C LEU A 72 -11.15 4.07 -23.06
N LEU A 73 -10.98 3.99 -21.75
CA LEU A 73 -11.47 2.90 -20.91
C LEU A 73 -12.65 3.44 -20.09
N ASP A 74 -13.85 3.03 -20.46
CA ASP A 74 -15.05 3.30 -19.69
C ASP A 74 -15.15 2.30 -18.54
N THR A 75 -15.13 2.78 -17.30
CA THR A 75 -15.06 1.94 -16.09
C THR A 75 -16.40 1.90 -15.37
N PRO A 76 -16.70 0.88 -14.55
CA PRO A 76 -17.90 0.88 -13.73
C PRO A 76 -17.97 2.08 -12.80
N GLY A 77 -19.17 2.66 -12.65
CA GLY A 77 -19.43 3.79 -11.76
C GLY A 77 -20.03 3.39 -10.40
N HIS A 78 -20.50 2.14 -10.26
CA HIS A 78 -21.10 1.63 -9.04
C HIS A 78 -20.06 1.10 -8.06
N ALA A 79 -20.26 1.33 -6.75
CA ALA A 79 -19.33 0.91 -5.70
C ALA A 79 -19.09 -0.62 -5.68
N ASP A 80 -20.13 -1.42 -5.97
CA ASP A 80 -20.06 -2.88 -6.02
C ASP A 80 -19.08 -3.41 -7.10
N PHE A 81 -18.81 -2.61 -8.13
CA PHE A 81 -17.87 -2.95 -9.22
C PHE A 81 -16.57 -2.17 -9.15
N SER A 82 -16.28 -1.53 -8.02
CA SER A 82 -15.06 -0.73 -7.85
C SER A 82 -13.78 -1.54 -8.01
N ALA A 83 -13.79 -2.84 -7.72
CA ALA A 83 -12.65 -3.73 -7.95
C ALA A 83 -12.29 -3.88 -9.44
N GLU A 84 -13.30 -3.95 -10.35
CA GLU A 84 -13.08 -3.94 -11.80
C GLU A 84 -12.48 -2.61 -12.26
N MET A 85 -12.97 -1.50 -11.72
CA MET A 85 -12.41 -0.17 -11.99
C MET A 85 -10.97 -0.07 -11.50
N GLU A 86 -10.67 -0.51 -10.28
CA GLU A 86 -9.33 -0.44 -9.70
C GLU A 86 -8.29 -1.19 -10.55
N ARG A 87 -8.64 -2.35 -11.09
CA ARG A 87 -7.77 -3.14 -11.98
C ARG A 87 -7.34 -2.38 -13.24
N THR A 88 -8.10 -1.37 -13.67
CA THR A 88 -7.74 -0.54 -14.83
C THR A 88 -6.75 0.57 -14.49
N LEU A 89 -6.69 1.03 -13.23
CA LEU A 89 -5.88 2.20 -12.84
C LEU A 89 -4.39 2.08 -13.18
N PRO A 90 -3.72 0.91 -12.97
CA PRO A 90 -2.30 0.76 -13.28
C PRO A 90 -1.94 0.95 -14.76
N VAL A 91 -2.91 0.81 -15.68
CA VAL A 91 -2.68 0.94 -17.12
C VAL A 91 -3.09 2.29 -17.68
N LEU A 92 -3.67 3.18 -16.86
CA LEU A 92 -4.05 4.54 -17.27
C LEU A 92 -2.82 5.46 -17.37
N ASP A 93 -2.82 6.32 -18.37
CA ASP A 93 -1.91 7.46 -18.44
C ASP A 93 -2.55 8.70 -17.81
N TYR A 94 -3.88 8.84 -17.99
CA TYR A 94 -4.71 9.91 -17.43
C TYR A 94 -6.09 9.37 -17.04
N ALA A 95 -6.76 10.08 -16.17
CA ALA A 95 -8.15 9.82 -15.82
C ALA A 95 -9.01 11.07 -16.04
N ILE A 96 -10.25 10.86 -16.48
CA ILE A 96 -11.31 11.87 -16.50
C ILE A 96 -12.27 11.52 -15.35
N LEU A 97 -12.30 12.35 -14.32
CA LEU A 97 -13.22 12.21 -13.22
C LEU A 97 -14.48 13.06 -13.46
N VAL A 98 -15.60 12.40 -13.69
CA VAL A 98 -16.88 13.05 -13.96
C VAL A 98 -17.62 13.29 -12.65
N ILE A 99 -18.06 14.52 -12.45
CA ILE A 99 -18.81 14.96 -11.27
C ILE A 99 -20.17 15.47 -11.74
N SER A 100 -21.25 15.08 -11.04
CA SER A 100 -22.58 15.63 -11.31
C SER A 100 -22.72 17.06 -10.80
N GLY A 101 -23.17 17.98 -11.62
CA GLY A 101 -23.42 19.37 -11.23
C GLY A 101 -24.54 19.53 -10.22
N THR A 102 -25.49 18.60 -10.19
CA THR A 102 -26.60 18.59 -9.21
C THR A 102 -26.20 17.99 -7.86
N ASP A 103 -25.35 16.96 -7.86
CA ASP A 103 -25.01 16.19 -6.65
C ASP A 103 -23.64 16.61 -6.05
N GLY A 104 -22.79 17.25 -6.84
CA GLY A 104 -21.45 17.68 -6.44
C GLY A 104 -20.50 16.51 -6.11
N VAL A 105 -19.53 16.77 -5.23
CA VAL A 105 -18.54 15.77 -4.82
C VAL A 105 -19.13 14.82 -3.78
N GLN A 106 -19.39 13.60 -4.17
CA GLN A 106 -19.94 12.50 -3.38
C GLN A 106 -18.85 11.69 -2.64
N SER A 107 -19.24 10.82 -1.69
CA SER A 107 -18.29 9.96 -0.96
C SER A 107 -17.52 9.04 -1.90
N HIS A 108 -18.19 8.40 -2.85
CA HIS A 108 -17.52 7.55 -3.84
C HIS A 108 -16.55 8.34 -4.73
N THR A 109 -16.86 9.59 -5.08
CA THR A 109 -15.93 10.49 -5.80
C THR A 109 -14.63 10.68 -5.00
N ARG A 110 -14.71 10.81 -3.67
CA ARG A 110 -13.52 10.90 -2.80
C ARG A 110 -12.72 9.60 -2.75
N THR A 111 -13.39 8.44 -2.78
CA THR A 111 -12.71 7.13 -2.88
C THR A 111 -11.97 7.01 -4.20
N LEU A 112 -12.61 7.36 -5.32
CA LEU A 112 -11.98 7.39 -6.64
C LEU A 112 -10.76 8.33 -6.65
N TRP A 113 -10.87 9.51 -6.02
CA TRP A 113 -9.78 10.47 -5.92
C TRP A 113 -8.58 9.90 -5.17
N ARG A 114 -8.80 9.24 -4.00
CA ARG A 114 -7.74 8.57 -3.22
C ARG A 114 -7.07 7.44 -4.01
N LEU A 115 -7.84 6.62 -4.72
CA LEU A 115 -7.27 5.57 -5.58
C LEU A 115 -6.41 6.17 -6.69
N LEU A 116 -6.89 7.22 -7.39
CA LEU A 116 -6.12 7.93 -8.41
C LEU A 116 -4.84 8.56 -7.86
N GLU A 117 -4.82 8.94 -6.58
CA GLU A 117 -3.63 9.43 -5.89
C GLU A 117 -2.66 8.27 -5.58
N THR A 118 -3.15 7.16 -5.03
CA THR A 118 -2.37 5.96 -4.72
C THR A 118 -1.67 5.42 -5.97
N TYR A 119 -2.39 5.33 -7.08
CA TYR A 119 -1.85 4.89 -8.37
C TYR A 119 -1.14 6.01 -9.17
N ARG A 120 -1.05 7.22 -8.62
CA ARG A 120 -0.40 8.40 -9.23
C ARG A 120 -0.89 8.73 -10.63
N VAL A 121 -2.17 8.51 -10.90
CA VAL A 121 -2.78 8.82 -12.20
C VAL A 121 -3.12 10.31 -12.28
N PRO A 122 -2.63 11.07 -13.29
CA PRO A 122 -3.04 12.47 -13.53
C PRO A 122 -4.53 12.57 -13.86
N VAL A 123 -5.21 13.61 -13.38
CA VAL A 123 -6.68 13.71 -13.43
C VAL A 123 -7.12 15.00 -14.11
N PHE A 124 -8.05 14.86 -15.03
CA PHE A 124 -8.92 15.92 -15.55
C PHE A 124 -10.30 15.80 -14.93
N LEU A 125 -10.93 16.92 -14.58
CA LEU A 125 -12.28 16.92 -14.03
C LEU A 125 -13.27 17.46 -15.07
N PHE A 126 -14.41 16.79 -15.18
CA PHE A 126 -15.55 17.28 -15.97
C PHE A 126 -16.80 17.33 -15.10
N VAL A 127 -17.27 18.54 -14.80
CA VAL A 127 -18.52 18.75 -14.05
C VAL A 127 -19.66 18.76 -15.05
N ASN A 128 -20.41 17.67 -15.05
CA ASN A 128 -21.48 17.38 -16.00
C ASN A 128 -22.85 17.85 -15.48
N LYS A 129 -23.87 17.84 -16.34
CA LYS A 129 -25.26 18.22 -16.03
C LYS A 129 -25.43 19.68 -15.61
N MET A 130 -24.62 20.57 -16.16
CA MET A 130 -24.71 22.02 -15.86
C MET A 130 -25.95 22.68 -16.46
N ASP A 131 -26.69 21.96 -17.31
CA ASP A 131 -27.97 22.37 -17.88
C ASP A 131 -29.16 22.20 -16.93
N LEU A 132 -28.96 21.51 -15.80
CA LEU A 132 -30.02 21.28 -14.81
C LEU A 132 -30.09 22.41 -13.78
N ALA A 133 -31.31 22.66 -13.29
CA ALA A 133 -31.53 23.66 -12.26
C ALA A 133 -30.81 23.29 -10.95
N GLY A 134 -30.14 24.26 -10.31
CA GLY A 134 -29.39 24.08 -9.07
C GLY A 134 -27.89 23.86 -9.28
N ALA A 135 -27.41 23.67 -10.50
CA ALA A 135 -25.99 23.59 -10.78
C ALA A 135 -25.36 24.98 -10.84
N GLU A 136 -24.70 25.39 -9.77
CA GLU A 136 -24.01 26.68 -9.68
C GLU A 136 -22.49 26.49 -9.72
N ARG A 137 -21.85 27.02 -10.78
CA ARG A 137 -20.42 26.80 -11.06
C ARG A 137 -19.50 27.27 -9.92
N GLY A 138 -19.75 28.42 -9.31
CA GLY A 138 -18.90 28.95 -8.23
C GLY A 138 -18.93 28.06 -6.98
N THR A 139 -20.12 27.62 -6.60
CA THR A 139 -20.35 26.73 -5.45
C THR A 139 -19.70 25.36 -5.68
N LEU A 140 -19.87 24.81 -6.89
CA LEU A 140 -19.27 23.52 -7.27
C LEU A 140 -17.75 23.60 -7.28
N MET A 141 -17.16 24.66 -7.84
CA MET A 141 -15.71 24.85 -7.84
C MET A 141 -15.15 24.94 -6.43
N ALA A 142 -15.80 25.70 -5.54
CA ALA A 142 -15.40 25.78 -4.12
C ALA A 142 -15.50 24.40 -3.43
N GLN A 143 -16.52 23.61 -3.74
CA GLN A 143 -16.70 22.27 -3.19
C GLN A 143 -15.60 21.32 -3.68
N VAL A 144 -15.27 21.32 -4.97
CA VAL A 144 -14.19 20.51 -5.57
C VAL A 144 -12.86 20.90 -4.95
N GLN A 145 -12.56 22.18 -4.81
CA GLN A 145 -11.33 22.65 -4.16
C GLN A 145 -11.22 22.23 -2.70
N LYS A 146 -12.32 22.28 -1.96
CA LYS A 146 -12.35 21.92 -0.52
C LYS A 146 -12.26 20.41 -0.29
N LYS A 147 -12.98 19.60 -1.10
CA LYS A 147 -13.14 18.16 -0.86
C LYS A 147 -12.10 17.29 -1.57
N LEU A 148 -11.50 17.75 -2.67
CA LEU A 148 -10.52 17.02 -3.46
C LEU A 148 -9.12 17.66 -3.36
N SER A 149 -8.92 18.84 -3.98
CA SER A 149 -7.64 19.53 -3.91
C SER A 149 -7.79 21.02 -4.20
N SER A 150 -7.09 21.87 -3.44
CA SER A 150 -7.00 23.31 -3.70
C SER A 150 -6.45 23.65 -5.09
N ASN A 151 -5.72 22.71 -5.72
CA ASN A 151 -5.11 22.86 -7.03
C ASN A 151 -6.04 22.43 -8.19
N CYS A 152 -7.32 22.20 -7.91
CA CYS A 152 -8.35 22.10 -8.94
C CYS A 152 -8.63 23.50 -9.49
N ILE A 153 -8.47 23.68 -10.80
CA ILE A 153 -8.54 25.00 -11.46
C ILE A 153 -9.57 24.93 -12.58
N ASP A 154 -10.40 25.97 -12.69
CA ASP A 154 -11.39 26.12 -13.74
C ASP A 154 -10.73 26.57 -15.06
N PHE A 155 -10.74 25.69 -16.06
CA PHE A 155 -10.14 25.92 -17.39
C PHE A 155 -11.15 26.50 -18.41
N THR A 156 -12.40 26.68 -18.05
CA THR A 156 -13.41 27.38 -18.87
C THR A 156 -13.35 28.91 -18.69
N ALA A 157 -12.43 29.41 -17.86
CA ALA A 157 -12.13 30.81 -17.62
C ALA A 157 -10.63 31.07 -17.68
N ALA A 158 -10.22 32.35 -17.54
CA ALA A 158 -8.80 32.68 -17.45
C ALA A 158 -8.15 32.00 -16.25
N HIS A 159 -7.17 31.16 -16.47
CA HIS A 159 -6.59 30.25 -15.48
C HIS A 159 -5.08 30.36 -15.27
N ASP A 160 -4.35 31.12 -16.14
CA ASP A 160 -2.89 31.21 -16.08
C ASP A 160 -2.35 31.62 -14.70
N GLU A 161 -2.96 32.61 -14.06
CA GLU A 161 -2.57 33.05 -12.72
C GLU A 161 -2.76 31.94 -11.67
N ALA A 162 -3.85 31.20 -11.75
CA ALA A 162 -4.14 30.11 -10.84
C ALA A 162 -3.18 28.92 -11.04
N VAL A 163 -2.84 28.61 -12.27
CA VAL A 163 -1.83 27.60 -12.62
C VAL A 163 -0.46 28.01 -12.13
N ALA A 164 -0.06 29.27 -12.34
CA ALA A 164 1.22 29.81 -11.89
C ALA A 164 1.40 29.72 -10.36
N MET A 165 0.33 29.86 -9.61
CA MET A 165 0.37 29.75 -8.13
C MET A 165 0.60 28.32 -7.61
N CYS A 166 0.53 27.29 -8.48
CA CYS A 166 0.71 25.90 -8.08
C CYS A 166 2.18 25.42 -8.11
N ASP A 167 3.08 26.20 -8.74
CA ASP A 167 4.50 25.81 -8.91
C ASP A 167 5.40 27.03 -9.07
N GLU A 168 6.60 26.98 -8.47
CA GLU A 168 7.55 28.10 -8.50
C GLU A 168 8.03 28.40 -9.93
N ALA A 169 8.33 27.38 -10.73
CA ALA A 169 8.80 27.59 -12.10
C ALA A 169 7.70 28.16 -13.01
N ALA A 170 6.46 27.72 -12.81
CA ALA A 170 5.29 28.28 -13.50
C ALA A 170 5.02 29.74 -13.08
N LEU A 171 5.25 30.07 -11.82
CA LEU A 171 5.13 31.44 -11.33
C LEU A 171 6.19 32.35 -11.95
N GLU A 172 7.43 31.90 -12.06
CA GLU A 172 8.49 32.64 -12.75
C GLU A 172 8.18 32.85 -14.23
N GLU A 173 7.64 31.83 -14.91
CA GLU A 173 7.20 31.95 -16.31
C GLU A 173 6.10 32.99 -16.45
N TYR A 174 5.08 32.93 -15.61
CA TYR A 174 3.95 33.86 -15.60
C TYR A 174 4.39 35.31 -15.32
N LEU A 175 5.27 35.51 -14.34
CA LEU A 175 5.80 36.85 -14.03
C LEU A 175 6.62 37.45 -15.16
N ARG A 176 7.22 36.62 -16.02
CA ARG A 176 8.06 37.03 -17.15
C ARG A 176 7.23 37.29 -18.40
N SER A 177 6.26 36.44 -18.74
CA SER A 177 5.51 36.42 -20.00
C SER A 177 4.03 36.83 -19.88
N GLY A 178 3.47 36.89 -18.67
CA GLY A 178 2.06 37.14 -18.44
C GLY A 178 1.15 35.91 -18.63
N SER A 179 1.71 34.76 -18.98
CA SER A 179 0.98 33.50 -19.19
C SER A 179 1.88 32.29 -18.88
N VAL A 180 1.26 31.15 -18.66
CA VAL A 180 1.95 29.85 -18.51
C VAL A 180 1.79 29.07 -19.82
N SER A 181 2.88 28.56 -20.38
CA SER A 181 2.83 27.81 -21.63
C SER A 181 2.03 26.50 -21.47
N ASN A 182 1.36 26.07 -22.56
CA ASN A 182 0.67 24.76 -22.60
C ASN A 182 1.62 23.61 -22.23
N ALA A 183 2.90 23.70 -22.61
CA ALA A 183 3.90 22.69 -22.26
C ALA A 183 4.21 22.67 -20.74
N GLY A 184 4.27 23.84 -20.10
CA GLY A 184 4.42 24.00 -18.65
C GLY A 184 3.21 23.44 -17.93
N THR A 185 2.01 23.88 -18.29
CA THR A 185 0.74 23.39 -17.73
C THR A 185 0.61 21.87 -17.88
N ALA A 186 0.90 21.31 -19.06
CA ALA A 186 0.88 19.88 -19.29
C ALA A 186 1.88 19.11 -18.39
N SER A 187 3.03 19.70 -18.04
CA SER A 187 3.98 19.11 -17.09
C SER A 187 3.42 19.08 -15.68
N LEU A 188 2.75 20.16 -15.26
CA LEU A 188 2.12 20.25 -13.94
C LEU A 188 0.95 19.28 -13.80
N VAL A 189 0.15 19.11 -14.84
CA VAL A 189 -0.93 18.10 -14.88
C VAL A 189 -0.35 16.70 -14.78
N ALA A 190 0.67 16.37 -15.58
CA ALA A 190 1.33 15.06 -15.55
C ALA A 190 1.98 14.76 -14.20
N ALA A 191 2.47 15.79 -13.49
CA ALA A 191 3.03 15.68 -12.14
C ALA A 191 1.98 15.72 -11.01
N ARG A 192 0.67 15.77 -11.32
CA ARG A 192 -0.43 15.91 -10.36
C ARG A 192 -0.34 17.18 -9.49
N LYS A 193 0.25 18.24 -9.98
CA LYS A 193 0.32 19.54 -9.30
C LYS A 193 -0.85 20.47 -9.67
N VAL A 194 -1.46 20.24 -10.84
CA VAL A 194 -2.64 20.97 -11.32
C VAL A 194 -3.68 19.98 -11.81
N PHE A 195 -4.93 20.23 -11.48
CA PHE A 195 -6.08 19.42 -11.87
C PHE A 195 -7.09 20.28 -12.63
N PRO A 196 -7.02 20.27 -13.97
CA PRO A 196 -7.91 21.09 -14.81
C PRO A 196 -9.37 20.64 -14.68
N CYS A 197 -10.28 21.58 -14.55
CA CYS A 197 -11.71 21.37 -14.38
C CYS A 197 -12.51 22.08 -15.47
N TRP A 198 -13.41 21.36 -16.13
CA TRP A 198 -14.36 21.91 -17.10
C TRP A 198 -15.79 21.72 -16.62
N PHE A 199 -16.66 22.57 -17.09
CA PHE A 199 -18.10 22.57 -16.78
C PHE A 199 -18.89 22.46 -18.08
N GLY A 200 -19.89 21.57 -18.14
CA GLY A 200 -20.66 21.35 -19.34
C GLY A 200 -21.87 20.42 -19.17
N SER A 201 -22.50 20.08 -20.28
CA SER A 201 -23.58 19.10 -20.37
C SER A 201 -23.25 18.07 -21.45
N ALA A 202 -22.92 16.84 -21.03
CA ALA A 202 -22.62 15.74 -21.94
C ALA A 202 -23.85 15.39 -22.81
N LEU A 203 -25.06 15.51 -22.25
CA LEU A 203 -26.30 15.22 -22.96
C LEU A 203 -26.59 16.21 -24.10
N ARG A 204 -26.23 17.49 -23.92
CA ARG A 204 -26.38 18.58 -24.91
C ARG A 204 -25.12 18.82 -25.72
N LEU A 205 -24.04 18.08 -25.43
CA LEU A 205 -22.68 18.29 -25.98
C LEU A 205 -22.07 19.66 -25.67
N GLU A 206 -22.59 20.39 -24.68
CA GLU A 206 -22.10 21.71 -24.28
C GLU A 206 -20.77 21.55 -23.52
N GLY A 207 -19.72 22.23 -24.00
CA GLY A 207 -18.37 22.16 -23.42
C GLY A 207 -17.59 20.88 -23.70
N VAL A 208 -18.19 19.87 -24.38
CA VAL A 208 -17.55 18.55 -24.60
C VAL A 208 -16.42 18.65 -25.63
N GLU A 209 -16.62 19.38 -26.73
CA GLU A 209 -15.59 19.59 -27.77
C GLU A 209 -14.40 20.36 -27.23
N GLU A 210 -14.68 21.47 -26.54
CA GLU A 210 -13.65 22.30 -25.92
C GLU A 210 -12.83 21.50 -24.89
N PHE A 211 -13.51 20.72 -24.05
CA PHE A 211 -12.86 19.80 -23.09
C PHE A 211 -11.96 18.80 -23.84
N LEU A 212 -12.48 18.12 -24.87
CA LEU A 212 -11.74 17.09 -25.60
C LEU A 212 -10.46 17.63 -26.23
N VAL A 213 -10.55 18.76 -26.91
CA VAL A 213 -9.41 19.38 -27.59
C VAL A 213 -8.38 19.84 -26.58
N SER A 214 -8.82 20.62 -25.58
CA SER A 214 -7.91 21.18 -24.55
C SER A 214 -7.25 20.07 -23.72
N ALA A 215 -7.99 19.04 -23.32
CA ALA A 215 -7.42 17.91 -22.58
C ALA A 215 -6.39 17.14 -23.42
N ALA A 216 -6.66 16.89 -24.72
CA ALA A 216 -5.72 16.21 -25.61
C ALA A 216 -4.40 17.00 -25.80
N GLU A 217 -4.45 18.34 -25.83
CA GLU A 217 -3.28 19.21 -25.90
C GLU A 217 -2.44 19.13 -24.62
N LEU A 218 -3.09 19.06 -23.45
CA LEU A 218 -2.42 18.98 -22.14
C LEU A 218 -1.89 17.59 -21.81
N MET A 219 -2.30 16.55 -22.54
CA MET A 219 -1.83 15.19 -22.33
C MET A 219 -0.43 14.98 -22.93
N LYS A 220 0.49 14.48 -22.13
CA LYS A 220 1.84 14.06 -22.55
C LYS A 220 1.87 12.54 -22.66
N ALA A 221 2.38 12.04 -23.78
CA ALA A 221 2.66 10.61 -23.91
C ALA A 221 3.80 10.22 -22.95
N ARG A 222 3.69 9.06 -22.31
CA ARG A 222 4.79 8.50 -21.53
C ARG A 222 5.93 8.06 -22.45
N SER A 223 7.15 8.20 -21.97
CA SER A 223 8.32 7.59 -22.63
C SER A 223 8.45 6.14 -22.12
N TYR A 224 8.54 5.21 -23.04
CA TYR A 224 8.65 3.80 -22.75
C TYR A 224 10.05 3.29 -23.08
N GLY A 225 10.53 2.27 -22.34
CA GLY A 225 11.79 1.59 -22.63
C GLY A 225 11.76 0.83 -23.96
N SER A 226 12.94 0.45 -24.45
CA SER A 226 13.09 -0.35 -25.69
C SER A 226 12.83 -1.84 -25.47
N GLU A 227 12.99 -2.33 -24.25
CA GLU A 227 12.70 -3.74 -23.91
C GLU A 227 11.20 -3.97 -23.82
N PHE A 228 10.77 -5.18 -24.22
CA PHE A 228 9.37 -5.55 -24.13
C PHE A 228 8.92 -5.60 -22.67
N GLY A 229 7.85 -4.89 -22.40
CA GLY A 229 7.12 -4.92 -21.14
C GLY A 229 5.63 -4.80 -21.41
N ALA A 230 4.79 -5.48 -20.63
CA ALA A 230 3.35 -5.32 -20.69
C ALA A 230 2.72 -5.60 -19.33
N ARG A 231 1.60 -4.93 -19.05
CA ARG A 231 0.81 -5.15 -17.83
C ARG A 231 -0.57 -5.68 -18.17
N VAL A 232 -0.89 -6.83 -17.61
CA VAL A 232 -2.23 -7.43 -17.71
C VAL A 232 -3.16 -6.75 -16.70
N PHE A 233 -4.34 -6.32 -17.14
CA PHE A 233 -5.31 -5.66 -16.24
C PHE A 233 -6.68 -6.33 -16.21
N LYS A 234 -6.99 -7.16 -17.21
CA LYS A 234 -8.30 -7.83 -17.32
C LYS A 234 -8.18 -9.16 -18.06
N ILE A 235 -8.98 -10.12 -17.64
CA ILE A 235 -9.25 -11.36 -18.36
C ILE A 235 -10.73 -11.34 -18.77
N SER A 236 -11.06 -11.80 -19.95
CA SER A 236 -12.45 -12.00 -20.40
C SER A 236 -12.52 -13.12 -21.43
N ARG A 237 -13.72 -13.47 -21.85
CA ARG A 237 -13.94 -14.44 -22.93
C ARG A 237 -14.74 -13.78 -24.06
N ASP A 238 -14.44 -14.15 -25.30
CA ASP A 238 -15.21 -13.70 -26.45
C ASP A 238 -16.51 -14.53 -26.61
N ALA A 239 -17.34 -14.16 -27.58
CA ALA A 239 -18.62 -14.82 -27.85
C ALA A 239 -18.47 -16.32 -28.22
N GLN A 240 -17.27 -16.76 -28.60
CA GLN A 240 -16.95 -18.14 -28.90
C GLN A 240 -16.33 -18.86 -27.70
N GLY A 241 -16.21 -18.21 -26.54
CA GLY A 241 -15.60 -18.74 -25.33
C GLY A 241 -14.07 -18.68 -25.29
N ALA A 242 -13.41 -18.10 -26.30
CA ALA A 242 -11.97 -17.97 -26.31
C ALA A 242 -11.48 -16.96 -25.27
N ARG A 243 -10.50 -17.35 -24.49
CA ARG A 243 -9.90 -16.52 -23.44
C ARG A 243 -9.12 -15.34 -24.02
N LEU A 244 -9.40 -14.16 -23.52
CA LEU A 244 -8.75 -12.90 -23.87
C LEU A 244 -7.99 -12.33 -22.70
N THR A 245 -6.68 -12.14 -22.86
CA THR A 245 -5.83 -11.44 -21.92
C THR A 245 -5.68 -9.99 -22.35
N TRP A 246 -6.29 -9.06 -21.61
CA TRP A 246 -6.20 -7.63 -21.87
C TRP A 246 -4.95 -7.05 -21.21
N LEU A 247 -4.10 -6.44 -22.02
CA LEU A 247 -2.86 -5.86 -21.53
C LEU A 247 -2.55 -4.53 -22.22
N LYS A 248 -1.79 -3.69 -21.52
CA LYS A 248 -1.13 -2.52 -22.08
C LYS A 248 0.34 -2.84 -22.28
N VAL A 249 0.86 -2.57 -23.48
CA VAL A 249 2.30 -2.67 -23.75
C VAL A 249 2.99 -1.47 -23.11
N THR A 250 3.90 -1.71 -22.15
CA THR A 250 4.62 -0.70 -21.37
C THR A 250 6.09 -0.56 -21.75
N GLY A 251 6.54 -1.31 -22.77
CA GLY A 251 7.88 -1.24 -23.31
C GLY A 251 8.02 -2.00 -24.62
N GLY A 252 8.89 -1.57 -25.51
CA GLY A 252 9.17 -2.23 -26.76
C GLY A 252 7.97 -2.43 -27.68
N THR A 253 7.86 -3.60 -28.27
CA THR A 253 6.78 -3.97 -29.20
C THR A 253 6.43 -5.45 -29.06
N LEU A 254 5.14 -5.76 -28.92
CA LEU A 254 4.60 -7.11 -28.91
C LEU A 254 4.22 -7.51 -30.34
N LYS A 255 4.76 -8.62 -30.84
CA LYS A 255 4.39 -9.18 -32.16
C LYS A 255 3.58 -10.46 -32.02
N VAL A 256 2.76 -10.74 -33.00
CA VAL A 256 2.05 -12.02 -33.14
C VAL A 256 3.05 -13.18 -33.17
N LYS A 257 2.69 -14.30 -32.51
CA LYS A 257 3.52 -15.50 -32.33
C LYS A 257 4.80 -15.32 -31.50
N THR A 258 4.98 -14.18 -30.83
CA THR A 258 6.08 -13.99 -29.89
C THR A 258 5.91 -14.96 -28.70
N PRO A 259 6.93 -15.75 -28.37
CA PRO A 259 6.95 -16.52 -27.13
C PRO A 259 7.14 -15.55 -25.94
N LEU A 260 6.28 -15.70 -24.97
CA LEU A 260 6.30 -14.93 -23.72
C LEU A 260 6.61 -15.88 -22.57
N SER A 261 7.67 -15.59 -21.83
CA SER A 261 8.01 -16.32 -20.60
C SER A 261 7.69 -15.45 -19.40
N TYR A 262 6.94 -16.00 -18.47
CA TYR A 262 6.52 -15.30 -17.25
C TYR A 262 6.32 -16.31 -16.11
N THR A 263 6.32 -15.82 -14.89
CA THR A 263 6.05 -16.61 -13.69
C THR A 263 4.66 -16.28 -13.19
N ALA A 264 3.81 -17.29 -12.97
CA ALA A 264 2.53 -17.13 -12.34
C ALA A 264 2.49 -18.05 -11.10
N GLY A 265 2.42 -17.44 -9.91
CA GLY A 265 2.67 -18.14 -8.65
C GLY A 265 4.10 -18.70 -8.60
N GLU A 266 4.24 -19.99 -8.30
CA GLU A 266 5.56 -20.67 -8.27
C GLU A 266 5.97 -21.29 -9.63
N THR A 267 5.10 -21.24 -10.65
CA THR A 267 5.32 -21.93 -11.91
C THR A 267 5.73 -20.97 -13.01
N GLN A 268 6.78 -21.33 -13.75
CA GLN A 268 7.21 -20.60 -14.93
C GLN A 268 6.49 -21.14 -16.16
N TYR A 269 5.87 -20.27 -16.93
CA TYR A 269 5.16 -20.59 -18.16
C TYR A 269 5.87 -20.00 -19.37
N ALA A 270 5.76 -20.69 -20.50
CA ALA A 270 6.22 -20.21 -21.81
C ALA A 270 5.09 -20.40 -22.81
N GLU A 271 4.40 -19.31 -23.14
CA GLU A 271 3.21 -19.31 -24.00
C GLU A 271 3.40 -18.37 -25.18
N LYS A 272 2.53 -18.44 -26.18
CA LYS A 272 2.63 -17.61 -27.38
C LYS A 272 1.42 -16.70 -27.53
N ALA A 273 1.68 -15.45 -27.87
CA ALA A 273 0.66 -14.49 -28.26
C ALA A 273 0.09 -14.86 -29.65
N ASP A 274 -1.03 -15.57 -29.74
CA ASP A 274 -1.56 -16.07 -31.00
C ASP A 274 -2.16 -14.98 -31.88
N GLN A 275 -2.98 -14.09 -31.32
CA GLN A 275 -3.56 -12.95 -32.00
C GLN A 275 -3.51 -11.72 -31.09
N LEU A 276 -3.33 -10.58 -31.71
CA LEU A 276 -3.44 -9.27 -31.05
C LEU A 276 -4.70 -8.59 -31.59
N ARG A 277 -5.65 -8.29 -30.73
CA ARG A 277 -6.92 -7.66 -31.07
C ARG A 277 -7.03 -6.29 -30.39
N ARG A 278 -7.23 -5.23 -31.16
CA ARG A 278 -7.52 -3.90 -30.66
C ARG A 278 -8.99 -3.61 -30.76
N TYR A 279 -9.68 -3.56 -29.64
CA TYR A 279 -11.11 -3.37 -29.57
C TYR A 279 -11.52 -1.90 -29.63
N SER A 280 -12.73 -1.64 -30.17
CA SER A 280 -13.47 -0.39 -30.01
C SER A 280 -14.95 -0.76 -29.93
N GLY A 281 -15.54 -0.73 -28.73
CA GLY A 281 -16.83 -1.34 -28.44
C GLY A 281 -16.79 -2.86 -28.68
N GLN A 282 -17.78 -3.40 -29.38
CA GLN A 282 -17.82 -4.85 -29.73
C GLN A 282 -16.91 -5.24 -30.88
N LYS A 283 -16.49 -4.29 -31.70
CA LYS A 283 -15.65 -4.56 -32.88
C LYS A 283 -14.18 -4.53 -32.53
N TYR A 284 -13.41 -5.38 -33.19
CA TYR A 284 -11.97 -5.36 -33.05
C TYR A 284 -11.24 -5.38 -34.41
N GLN A 285 -10.03 -4.87 -34.40
CA GLN A 285 -9.06 -4.94 -35.48
C GLN A 285 -7.93 -5.87 -35.04
N THR A 286 -7.57 -6.83 -35.89
CA THR A 286 -6.41 -7.68 -35.70
C THR A 286 -5.14 -6.89 -36.06
N LEU A 287 -4.14 -6.94 -35.18
CA LEU A 287 -2.86 -6.30 -35.37
C LEU A 287 -1.76 -7.36 -35.55
N ASN A 288 -0.74 -7.06 -36.37
CA ASN A 288 0.46 -7.89 -36.46
C ASN A 288 1.46 -7.58 -35.33
N GLU A 289 1.45 -6.34 -34.87
CA GLU A 289 2.29 -5.86 -33.77
C GLU A 289 1.59 -4.74 -33.01
N ALA A 290 1.92 -4.62 -31.71
CA ALA A 290 1.45 -3.57 -30.82
C ALA A 290 2.65 -2.89 -30.16
N ALA A 291 2.82 -1.60 -30.42
CA ALA A 291 3.87 -0.78 -29.86
C ALA A 291 3.53 -0.36 -28.41
N ALA A 292 4.53 0.06 -27.66
CA ALA A 292 4.36 0.61 -26.31
C ALA A 292 3.31 1.74 -26.30
N GLY A 293 2.49 1.78 -25.23
CA GLY A 293 1.34 2.66 -25.07
C GLY A 293 0.02 2.10 -25.67
N THR A 294 0.05 0.96 -26.37
CA THR A 294 -1.15 0.37 -26.96
C THR A 294 -1.81 -0.64 -26.00
N VAL A 295 -3.14 -0.57 -25.89
CA VAL A 295 -3.96 -1.55 -25.19
C VAL A 295 -4.49 -2.57 -26.19
N VAL A 296 -4.28 -3.85 -25.92
CA VAL A 296 -4.71 -4.96 -26.79
C VAL A 296 -5.24 -6.13 -25.97
N ALA A 297 -6.15 -6.91 -26.56
CA ALA A 297 -6.53 -8.23 -26.07
C ALA A 297 -5.72 -9.29 -26.83
N VAL A 298 -5.13 -10.22 -26.10
CA VAL A 298 -4.25 -11.26 -26.63
C VAL A 298 -4.90 -12.62 -26.42
N THR A 299 -4.88 -13.46 -27.46
CA THR A 299 -5.25 -14.88 -27.34
C THR A 299 -4.00 -15.78 -27.25
N GLY A 300 -4.15 -16.99 -26.71
CA GLY A 300 -3.07 -17.96 -26.59
C GLY A 300 -2.30 -17.92 -25.26
N LEU A 301 -2.72 -17.06 -24.30
CA LEU A 301 -2.18 -16.98 -22.96
C LEU A 301 -3.18 -17.57 -21.96
N ALA A 302 -2.90 -18.76 -21.42
CA ALA A 302 -3.84 -19.49 -20.57
C ALA A 302 -3.67 -19.21 -19.06
N HIS A 303 -2.45 -18.88 -18.62
CA HIS A 303 -2.12 -18.79 -17.18
C HIS A 303 -1.87 -17.35 -16.68
N THR A 304 -2.17 -16.34 -17.52
CA THR A 304 -2.10 -14.93 -17.12
C THR A 304 -3.25 -14.55 -16.19
N TYR A 305 -3.06 -13.56 -15.34
CA TYR A 305 -4.08 -13.00 -14.45
C TYR A 305 -3.99 -11.46 -14.40
N ALA A 306 -5.03 -10.82 -13.94
CA ALA A 306 -5.05 -9.36 -13.80
C ALA A 306 -4.04 -8.91 -12.73
N GLY A 307 -3.18 -7.93 -13.09
CA GLY A 307 -2.06 -7.46 -12.26
C GLY A 307 -0.70 -8.03 -12.66
N LEU A 308 -0.65 -9.11 -13.44
CA LEU A 308 0.60 -9.73 -13.88
C LEU A 308 1.42 -8.79 -14.77
N GLY A 309 2.72 -8.68 -14.48
CA GLY A 309 3.71 -8.05 -15.35
C GLY A 309 4.34 -9.05 -16.29
N LEU A 310 4.55 -8.66 -17.56
CA LEU A 310 5.20 -9.47 -18.58
C LEU A 310 6.48 -8.77 -19.08
N GLY A 311 7.53 -9.54 -19.34
CA GLY A 311 8.80 -9.03 -19.81
C GLY A 311 9.52 -8.17 -18.74
N ALA A 312 9.86 -6.93 -19.08
CA ALA A 312 10.53 -5.99 -18.17
C ALA A 312 9.61 -5.40 -17.08
N GLU A 313 8.29 -5.64 -17.17
CA GLU A 313 7.33 -5.16 -16.19
C GLU A 313 7.30 -6.05 -14.95
N GLN A 314 7.35 -5.45 -13.77
CA GLN A 314 7.23 -6.18 -12.50
C GLN A 314 5.76 -6.47 -12.19
N GLU A 315 5.52 -7.43 -11.29
CA GLU A 315 4.19 -7.70 -10.77
C GLU A 315 3.58 -6.45 -10.11
N GLY A 316 2.28 -6.23 -10.30
CA GLY A 316 1.57 -5.08 -9.72
C GLY A 316 1.41 -5.21 -8.21
N SER A 317 1.14 -4.08 -7.56
CA SER A 317 0.72 -4.07 -6.15
C SER A 317 -0.63 -4.79 -5.99
N GLN A 318 -0.85 -5.35 -4.81
CA GLN A 318 -2.16 -5.91 -4.43
C GLN A 318 -3.24 -4.82 -4.51
N PRO A 319 -4.47 -5.18 -4.93
CA PRO A 319 -5.60 -4.24 -4.90
C PRO A 319 -5.84 -3.69 -3.49
N VAL A 320 -6.30 -2.45 -3.43
CA VAL A 320 -6.66 -1.78 -2.16
C VAL A 320 -8.08 -2.17 -1.73
N LEU A 321 -8.96 -2.38 -2.72
CA LEU A 321 -10.35 -2.75 -2.47
C LEU A 321 -10.50 -4.27 -2.37
N GLU A 322 -11.03 -4.74 -1.24
CA GLU A 322 -11.33 -6.15 -1.02
C GLU A 322 -12.82 -6.37 -0.76
N PRO A 323 -13.40 -7.50 -1.21
CA PRO A 323 -14.76 -7.87 -0.88
C PRO A 323 -14.88 -8.20 0.61
N VAL A 324 -15.98 -7.79 1.22
CA VAL A 324 -16.23 -7.96 2.65
C VAL A 324 -17.44 -8.83 2.98
N LEU A 325 -18.17 -9.27 1.96
CA LEU A 325 -19.35 -10.14 2.10
C LEU A 325 -19.04 -11.50 1.49
N THR A 326 -19.44 -12.58 2.17
CA THR A 326 -19.40 -13.96 1.68
C THR A 326 -20.82 -14.49 1.58
N TYR A 327 -21.16 -15.03 0.42
CA TYR A 327 -22.44 -15.68 0.16
C TYR A 327 -22.22 -17.16 -0.13
N ARG A 328 -23.10 -18.02 0.42
CA ARG A 328 -23.14 -19.43 0.05
C ARG A 328 -24.01 -19.58 -1.19
N LEU A 329 -23.43 -20.20 -2.21
CA LEU A 329 -24.12 -20.52 -3.45
C LEU A 329 -24.80 -21.89 -3.31
N SER A 330 -26.11 -21.93 -3.44
CA SER A 330 -26.92 -23.15 -3.43
C SER A 330 -27.27 -23.54 -4.87
N LEU A 331 -26.94 -24.78 -5.22
CA LEU A 331 -27.25 -25.36 -6.52
C LEU A 331 -28.72 -25.87 -6.52
N PRO A 332 -29.38 -25.90 -7.69
CA PRO A 332 -30.69 -26.53 -7.80
C PRO A 332 -30.62 -28.03 -7.51
N ASP A 333 -31.74 -28.63 -7.11
CA ASP A 333 -31.84 -30.05 -6.81
C ASP A 333 -31.27 -30.92 -7.94
N GLY A 334 -30.30 -31.77 -7.61
CA GLY A 334 -29.57 -32.61 -8.59
C GLY A 334 -28.42 -31.94 -9.30
N GLY A 335 -28.04 -30.71 -8.94
CA GLY A 335 -26.84 -30.02 -9.46
C GLY A 335 -25.56 -30.71 -8.98
N ASP A 336 -24.68 -31.11 -9.92
CA ASP A 336 -23.39 -31.68 -9.59
C ASP A 336 -22.33 -30.60 -9.45
N VAL A 337 -21.80 -30.45 -8.23
CA VAL A 337 -20.74 -29.47 -7.92
C VAL A 337 -19.50 -29.66 -8.80
N HIS A 338 -19.14 -30.88 -9.13
CA HIS A 338 -17.94 -31.14 -9.93
C HIS A 338 -18.06 -30.64 -11.36
N THR A 339 -19.29 -30.56 -11.87
CA THR A 339 -19.56 -29.98 -13.20
C THR A 339 -19.65 -28.44 -13.16
N VAL A 340 -20.14 -27.87 -12.06
CA VAL A 340 -20.38 -26.43 -11.91
C VAL A 340 -19.11 -25.69 -11.50
N LEU A 341 -18.33 -26.25 -10.58
CA LEU A 341 -17.14 -25.59 -10.01
C LEU A 341 -16.10 -25.16 -11.07
N PRO A 342 -15.79 -25.94 -12.12
CA PRO A 342 -14.88 -25.49 -13.17
C PRO A 342 -15.41 -24.23 -13.91
N ARG A 343 -16.71 -24.16 -14.16
CA ARG A 343 -17.33 -22.99 -14.82
C ARG A 343 -17.35 -21.75 -13.92
N LEU A 344 -17.55 -21.95 -12.62
CA LEU A 344 -17.42 -20.87 -11.64
C LEU A 344 -15.97 -20.38 -11.55
N ARG A 345 -14.98 -21.27 -11.64
CA ARG A 345 -13.57 -20.89 -11.71
C ARG A 345 -13.23 -20.05 -12.96
N GLU A 346 -13.92 -20.26 -14.08
CA GLU A 346 -13.77 -19.40 -15.25
C GLU A 346 -14.27 -17.96 -14.98
N LEU A 347 -15.33 -17.80 -14.18
CA LEU A 347 -15.80 -16.48 -13.73
C LEU A 347 -14.81 -15.83 -12.76
N GLU A 348 -14.19 -16.63 -11.88
CA GLU A 348 -13.14 -16.16 -10.97
C GLU A 348 -11.87 -15.70 -11.72
N GLU A 349 -11.52 -16.35 -12.86
CA GLU A 349 -10.44 -15.84 -13.72
C GLU A 349 -10.74 -14.42 -14.25
N GLU A 350 -11.99 -14.13 -14.58
CA GLU A 350 -12.45 -12.82 -15.06
C GLU A 350 -12.54 -11.81 -13.92
N ASP A 351 -13.03 -12.24 -12.75
CA ASP A 351 -13.09 -11.44 -11.52
C ASP A 351 -12.47 -12.18 -10.32
N PRO A 352 -11.17 -12.04 -10.09
CA PRO A 352 -10.46 -12.71 -9.00
C PRO A 352 -10.97 -12.36 -7.60
N MET A 353 -11.73 -11.25 -7.45
CA MET A 353 -12.31 -10.86 -6.18
C MET A 353 -13.51 -11.73 -5.76
N LEU A 354 -14.05 -12.53 -6.66
CA LEU A 354 -15.10 -13.51 -6.32
C LEU A 354 -14.61 -14.56 -5.32
N ARG A 355 -13.31 -14.84 -5.27
CA ARG A 355 -12.66 -15.78 -4.32
C ARG A 355 -13.55 -16.99 -4.05
N ILE A 356 -13.80 -17.79 -5.07
CA ILE A 356 -14.73 -18.94 -5.01
C ILE A 356 -14.06 -20.07 -4.23
N VAL A 357 -14.61 -20.40 -3.08
CA VAL A 357 -14.09 -21.45 -2.20
C VAL A 357 -15.05 -22.63 -2.16
N TRP A 358 -14.54 -23.83 -2.43
CA TRP A 358 -15.26 -25.06 -2.22
C TRP A 358 -14.91 -25.63 -0.84
N ASP A 359 -15.86 -25.53 0.10
CA ASP A 359 -15.73 -26.18 1.41
C ASP A 359 -16.10 -27.65 1.30
N LYS A 360 -15.07 -28.50 1.29
CA LYS A 360 -15.24 -29.96 1.21
C LYS A 360 -15.92 -30.57 2.45
N ARG A 361 -15.81 -29.91 3.62
CA ARG A 361 -16.37 -30.43 4.88
C ARG A 361 -17.88 -30.30 4.90
N HIS A 362 -18.38 -29.16 4.47
CA HIS A 362 -19.82 -28.87 4.45
C HIS A 362 -20.46 -29.15 3.09
N GLY A 363 -19.69 -29.37 2.03
CA GLY A 363 -20.18 -29.55 0.68
C GLY A 363 -20.80 -28.25 0.10
N GLU A 364 -20.21 -27.10 0.45
CA GLU A 364 -20.74 -25.77 0.14
C GLU A 364 -19.79 -24.98 -0.76
N ILE A 365 -20.36 -24.17 -1.66
CA ILE A 365 -19.59 -23.21 -2.48
C ILE A 365 -19.80 -21.83 -1.88
N HIS A 366 -18.72 -21.16 -1.50
CA HIS A 366 -18.71 -19.80 -1.00
C HIS A 366 -18.12 -18.83 -2.02
N VAL A 367 -18.73 -17.64 -2.17
CA VAL A 367 -18.31 -16.59 -3.10
C VAL A 367 -18.23 -15.27 -2.36
N GLN A 368 -17.15 -14.51 -2.55
CA GLN A 368 -17.00 -13.19 -1.97
C GLN A 368 -17.46 -12.08 -2.93
N LEU A 369 -18.16 -11.08 -2.40
CA LEU A 369 -18.76 -9.99 -3.17
C LEU A 369 -18.61 -8.66 -2.45
N MET A 370 -18.61 -7.57 -3.22
CA MET A 370 -18.60 -6.20 -2.70
C MET A 370 -19.99 -5.73 -2.25
N GLY A 371 -21.06 -6.21 -2.90
CA GLY A 371 -22.41 -5.77 -2.62
C GLY A 371 -23.52 -6.55 -3.31
N LYS A 372 -24.77 -6.15 -3.03
CA LYS A 372 -25.99 -6.87 -3.51
C LYS A 372 -26.20 -6.79 -5.02
N ILE A 373 -25.85 -5.68 -5.67
CA ILE A 373 -26.01 -5.54 -7.11
C ILE A 373 -25.06 -6.49 -7.85
N GLN A 374 -23.83 -6.66 -7.34
CA GLN A 374 -22.90 -7.65 -7.87
C GLN A 374 -23.44 -9.07 -7.73
N LEU A 375 -24.16 -9.38 -6.62
CA LEU A 375 -24.81 -10.67 -6.41
C LEU A 375 -25.87 -10.97 -7.49
N GLU A 376 -26.73 -10.00 -7.80
CA GLU A 376 -27.77 -10.13 -8.81
C GLU A 376 -27.18 -10.29 -10.21
N VAL A 377 -26.13 -9.54 -10.53
CA VAL A 377 -25.39 -9.66 -11.78
C VAL A 377 -24.74 -11.04 -11.90
N LEU A 378 -24.08 -11.52 -10.83
CA LEU A 378 -23.47 -12.84 -10.82
C LEU A 378 -24.50 -13.95 -11.01
N THR A 379 -25.68 -13.83 -10.38
CA THR A 379 -26.79 -14.78 -10.56
C THR A 379 -27.22 -14.86 -12.03
N ALA A 380 -27.42 -13.72 -12.68
CA ALA A 380 -27.77 -13.66 -14.09
C ALA A 380 -26.66 -14.22 -15.00
N TYR A 381 -25.39 -13.93 -14.69
CA TYR A 381 -24.24 -14.47 -15.43
C TYR A 381 -24.12 -15.99 -15.33
N ILE A 382 -24.33 -16.56 -14.15
CA ILE A 382 -24.34 -18.02 -13.96
C ILE A 382 -25.49 -18.65 -14.75
N ALA A 383 -26.67 -18.02 -14.77
CA ALA A 383 -27.81 -18.49 -15.55
C ALA A 383 -27.50 -18.44 -17.05
N GLU A 384 -26.95 -17.35 -17.55
CA GLU A 384 -26.64 -17.17 -18.98
C GLU A 384 -25.52 -18.10 -19.45
N ARG A 385 -24.39 -18.18 -18.73
CA ARG A 385 -23.21 -18.94 -19.17
C ARG A 385 -23.22 -20.40 -18.78
N CYS A 386 -23.75 -20.73 -17.60
CA CYS A 386 -23.78 -22.09 -17.09
C CYS A 386 -25.13 -22.80 -17.36
N GLY A 387 -26.17 -22.04 -17.71
CA GLY A 387 -27.53 -22.57 -17.85
C GLY A 387 -28.15 -23.05 -16.52
N LEU A 388 -27.67 -22.50 -15.40
CA LEU A 388 -28.04 -22.93 -14.04
C LEU A 388 -28.73 -21.79 -13.30
N THR A 389 -29.88 -22.08 -12.72
CA THR A 389 -30.55 -21.17 -11.79
C THR A 389 -30.04 -21.46 -10.38
N VAL A 390 -29.17 -20.59 -9.88
CA VAL A 390 -28.60 -20.67 -8.53
C VAL A 390 -29.32 -19.74 -7.58
N SER A 391 -29.26 -20.05 -6.29
CA SER A 391 -29.69 -19.15 -5.23
C SER A 391 -28.53 -18.87 -4.27
N PHE A 392 -28.60 -17.74 -3.61
CA PHE A 392 -27.64 -17.35 -2.61
C PHE A 392 -28.37 -17.18 -1.28
N ASP A 393 -27.66 -17.49 -0.18
CA ASP A 393 -28.19 -17.23 1.17
C ASP A 393 -28.16 -15.72 1.50
N GLU A 394 -28.47 -15.34 2.74
CA GLU A 394 -28.45 -13.94 3.18
C GLU A 394 -27.05 -13.32 3.22
N GLY A 395 -26.02 -14.12 3.06
CA GLY A 395 -24.62 -13.72 3.14
C GLY A 395 -24.14 -13.51 4.59
N SER A 396 -22.86 -13.70 4.77
CA SER A 396 -22.15 -13.43 6.03
C SER A 396 -21.01 -12.45 5.79
N VAL A 397 -20.50 -11.81 6.84
CA VAL A 397 -19.33 -10.98 6.74
C VAL A 397 -18.07 -11.82 6.74
N VAL A 398 -17.01 -11.35 6.09
CA VAL A 398 -15.70 -11.98 6.11
C VAL A 398 -14.98 -11.52 7.38
N TYR A 399 -14.90 -12.39 8.37
CA TYR A 399 -14.15 -12.13 9.58
C TYR A 399 -12.64 -12.33 9.35
N ARG A 400 -11.83 -11.68 10.19
CA ARG A 400 -10.39 -11.92 10.33
C ARG A 400 -10.05 -12.12 11.79
N GLU A 401 -8.87 -12.67 12.07
CA GLU A 401 -8.39 -12.86 13.44
C GLU A 401 -7.03 -12.20 13.63
N THR A 402 -6.76 -11.74 14.84
CA THR A 402 -5.47 -11.25 15.28
C THR A 402 -5.21 -11.63 16.73
N ILE A 403 -4.06 -11.19 17.28
CA ILE A 403 -3.69 -11.47 18.67
C ILE A 403 -3.55 -10.18 19.48
N ALA A 404 -3.82 -10.26 20.79
CA ALA A 404 -3.65 -9.13 21.71
C ALA A 404 -2.28 -9.13 22.39
N ASN A 405 -1.66 -10.29 22.56
CA ASN A 405 -0.42 -10.47 23.31
C ASN A 405 0.67 -11.12 22.46
N SER A 406 1.92 -10.96 22.88
CA SER A 406 3.06 -11.63 22.24
C SER A 406 3.19 -13.05 22.76
N VAL A 407 3.38 -14.02 21.86
CA VAL A 407 3.53 -15.45 22.18
C VAL A 407 4.66 -16.07 21.40
N LEU A 408 5.24 -17.16 21.93
CA LEU A 408 6.26 -17.95 21.25
C LEU A 408 5.61 -19.19 20.63
N GLY A 409 5.55 -19.23 19.30
CA GLY A 409 5.06 -20.36 18.54
C GLY A 409 6.16 -21.40 18.30
N LEU A 410 5.88 -22.65 18.62
CA LEU A 410 6.83 -23.76 18.61
C LEU A 410 6.37 -24.82 17.61
N GLY A 411 7.18 -25.10 16.61
CA GLY A 411 6.90 -26.10 15.59
C GLY A 411 8.04 -27.09 15.42
N HIS A 412 7.74 -28.35 15.56
CA HIS A 412 8.70 -29.45 15.38
C HIS A 412 8.12 -30.49 14.41
N PHE A 413 8.93 -30.95 13.48
CA PHE A 413 8.55 -31.99 12.53
C PHE A 413 9.68 -32.96 12.32
N GLU A 414 9.57 -34.13 12.96
CA GLU A 414 10.58 -35.19 12.98
C GLU A 414 9.92 -36.57 12.80
N PRO A 415 9.26 -36.85 11.68
CA PRO A 415 8.94 -38.20 11.30
C PRO A 415 10.23 -38.95 10.88
N LEU A 416 10.17 -40.27 10.75
CA LEU A 416 11.33 -41.09 10.43
C LEU A 416 12.11 -40.55 9.22
N ARG A 417 13.40 -40.22 9.41
CA ARG A 417 14.35 -39.63 8.45
C ARG A 417 14.04 -38.19 8.01
N HIS A 418 13.23 -37.44 8.74
CA HIS A 418 12.99 -36.03 8.54
C HIS A 418 13.28 -35.26 9.81
N TYR A 419 13.65 -33.96 9.68
CA TYR A 419 13.89 -33.14 10.85
C TYR A 419 13.78 -31.65 10.49
N ALA A 420 12.91 -30.94 11.14
CA ALA A 420 12.91 -29.46 11.13
C ALA A 420 12.32 -28.90 12.43
N GLU A 421 12.96 -27.89 12.99
CA GLU A 421 12.47 -27.15 14.14
C GLU A 421 12.43 -25.67 13.82
N VAL A 422 11.31 -25.03 14.17
CA VAL A 422 11.05 -23.59 13.96
C VAL A 422 10.43 -23.00 15.22
N GLN A 423 10.99 -21.89 15.68
CA GLN A 423 10.42 -21.10 16.77
C GLN A 423 10.17 -19.68 16.29
N LEU A 424 8.93 -19.26 16.34
CA LEU A 424 8.45 -17.95 15.88
C LEU A 424 7.95 -17.12 17.06
N LEU A 425 8.42 -15.92 17.21
CA LEU A 425 7.81 -14.93 18.08
C LEU A 425 6.67 -14.25 17.31
N LEU A 426 5.44 -14.43 17.78
CA LEU A 426 4.24 -13.83 17.25
C LEU A 426 3.95 -12.55 18.05
N GLN A 427 3.82 -11.42 17.39
CA GLN A 427 3.56 -10.13 18.04
C GLN A 427 2.42 -9.40 17.32
N PRO A 428 1.50 -8.75 18.06
CA PRO A 428 0.45 -7.94 17.45
C PRO A 428 1.04 -6.71 16.75
N LEU A 429 0.44 -6.33 15.64
CA LEU A 429 0.74 -5.11 14.91
C LEU A 429 -0.46 -4.15 14.93
N PRO A 430 -0.25 -2.85 14.62
CA PRO A 430 -1.35 -1.91 14.41
C PRO A 430 -2.30 -2.38 13.32
N ARG A 431 -3.57 -1.98 13.40
CA ARG A 431 -4.61 -2.36 12.42
C ARG A 431 -4.23 -1.95 11.01
N GLY A 432 -4.52 -2.84 10.05
CA GLY A 432 -4.19 -2.64 8.65
C GLY A 432 -2.72 -2.87 8.29
N SER A 433 -1.89 -3.36 9.22
CA SER A 433 -0.49 -3.66 8.97
C SER A 433 -0.27 -4.97 8.21
N GLY A 434 -1.27 -5.85 8.18
CA GLY A 434 -1.17 -7.17 7.57
C GLY A 434 -0.19 -8.10 8.28
N VAL A 435 0.36 -9.06 7.54
CA VAL A 435 1.34 -10.03 8.05
C VAL A 435 2.75 -9.55 7.73
N ARG A 436 3.64 -9.57 8.72
CA ARG A 436 5.06 -9.23 8.56
C ARG A 436 5.97 -10.36 9.03
N PHE A 437 7.17 -10.43 8.46
CA PHE A 437 8.19 -11.39 8.85
C PHE A 437 9.53 -10.72 9.10
N ALA A 438 10.20 -11.16 10.18
CA ALA A 438 11.58 -10.81 10.50
C ALA A 438 12.35 -12.07 10.94
N SER A 439 13.67 -12.02 10.93
CA SER A 439 14.52 -13.12 11.45
C SER A 439 15.64 -12.54 12.29
N ASP A 440 15.73 -13.02 13.53
CA ASP A 440 16.78 -12.70 14.49
C ASP A 440 17.80 -13.84 14.63
N VAL A 441 17.63 -14.92 13.82
CA VAL A 441 18.52 -16.09 13.90
C VAL A 441 19.78 -15.84 13.07
N PRO A 442 20.96 -15.97 13.69
CA PRO A 442 22.24 -15.92 12.99
C PRO A 442 22.38 -17.03 11.92
N THR A 443 23.04 -16.69 10.82
CA THR A 443 23.19 -17.61 9.67
C THR A 443 24.08 -18.83 9.94
N ASP A 444 24.89 -18.79 11.00
CA ASP A 444 25.68 -19.90 11.52
C ASP A 444 24.85 -20.93 12.32
N LEU A 445 23.72 -20.50 12.89
CA LEU A 445 22.77 -21.39 13.57
C LEU A 445 21.75 -21.99 12.59
N LEU A 446 21.26 -21.19 11.65
CA LEU A 446 20.37 -21.65 10.61
C LEU A 446 20.70 -20.92 9.29
N GLU A 447 21.11 -21.68 8.27
CA GLU A 447 21.51 -21.13 6.98
C GLU A 447 20.42 -20.23 6.36
N LEU A 448 20.84 -19.17 5.67
CA LEU A 448 19.97 -18.17 5.07
C LEU A 448 18.90 -18.76 4.12
N ASN A 449 19.24 -19.86 3.43
CA ASN A 449 18.30 -20.54 2.54
C ASN A 449 17.09 -21.09 3.30
N TRP A 450 17.31 -21.68 4.48
CA TRP A 450 16.24 -22.17 5.34
C TRP A 450 15.40 -21.04 5.92
N GLN A 451 16.04 -19.93 6.31
CA GLN A 451 15.30 -18.74 6.77
C GLN A 451 14.42 -18.15 5.68
N ARG A 452 14.91 -18.07 4.44
CA ARG A 452 14.12 -17.62 3.28
C ARG A 452 12.96 -18.57 2.98
N LEU A 453 13.19 -19.87 3.12
CA LEU A 453 12.16 -20.89 2.92
C LEU A 453 11.06 -20.76 3.97
N ILE A 454 11.41 -20.59 5.26
CA ILE A 454 10.46 -20.31 6.35
C ILE A 454 9.63 -19.06 6.02
N ARG A 455 10.28 -17.97 5.58
CA ARG A 455 9.58 -16.78 5.11
C ARG A 455 8.58 -17.10 4.00
N SER A 456 9.00 -17.84 2.99
CA SER A 456 8.10 -18.24 1.89
C SER A 456 6.88 -19.00 2.40
N HIS A 457 7.06 -19.92 3.36
CA HIS A 457 5.97 -20.70 3.93
C HIS A 457 4.98 -19.86 4.78
N ILE A 458 5.41 -18.73 5.32
CA ILE A 458 4.52 -17.79 6.01
C ILE A 458 3.61 -17.07 5.00
N PHE A 459 4.12 -16.73 3.81
CA PHE A 459 3.38 -15.96 2.80
C PHE A 459 2.72 -16.79 1.70
N GLU A 460 3.00 -18.10 1.58
CA GLU A 460 2.44 -18.93 0.52
C GLU A 460 0.95 -19.23 0.67
N ARG A 461 0.40 -19.01 1.86
CA ARG A 461 -1.05 -19.15 2.13
C ARG A 461 -1.52 -18.22 3.25
N GLU A 462 -2.82 -17.98 3.30
CA GLU A 462 -3.46 -17.37 4.47
C GLU A 462 -3.51 -18.38 5.62
N HIS A 463 -3.01 -17.99 6.81
CA HIS A 463 -3.05 -18.84 8.01
C HIS A 463 -4.37 -18.64 8.74
N CYS A 464 -5.00 -19.74 9.13
CA CYS A 464 -6.27 -19.73 9.85
C CYS A 464 -6.06 -19.45 11.34
N GLY A 465 -6.90 -18.57 11.89
CA GLY A 465 -6.98 -18.32 13.32
C GLY A 465 -7.64 -19.47 14.08
N VAL A 466 -7.78 -19.31 15.40
CA VAL A 466 -8.23 -20.35 16.31
C VAL A 466 -9.65 -20.14 16.82
N LEU A 467 -10.25 -18.95 16.63
CA LEU A 467 -11.61 -18.64 17.09
C LEU A 467 -12.68 -19.13 16.10
N THR A 468 -12.49 -18.84 14.83
CA THR A 468 -13.48 -19.10 13.78
C THR A 468 -12.87 -19.79 12.56
N GLY A 469 -11.55 -19.97 12.54
CA GLY A 469 -10.80 -20.41 11.37
C GLY A 469 -10.63 -19.33 10.31
N SER A 470 -10.98 -18.07 10.60
CA SER A 470 -10.80 -16.94 9.70
C SER A 470 -9.32 -16.61 9.50
N PRO A 471 -8.94 -15.98 8.38
CA PRO A 471 -7.55 -15.62 8.13
C PRO A 471 -6.99 -14.68 9.18
N VAL A 472 -5.74 -14.90 9.60
CA VAL A 472 -5.05 -14.02 10.55
C VAL A 472 -4.49 -12.78 9.83
N THR A 473 -4.50 -11.65 10.53
CA THR A 473 -3.94 -10.37 10.06
C THR A 473 -3.31 -9.60 11.21
N ASP A 474 -2.53 -8.56 10.88
CA ASP A 474 -1.91 -7.66 11.86
C ASP A 474 -1.03 -8.37 12.88
N ILE A 475 -0.21 -9.31 12.37
CA ILE A 475 0.72 -10.13 13.17
C ILE A 475 2.11 -10.07 12.55
N SER A 476 3.12 -9.83 13.38
CA SER A 476 4.52 -10.02 13.02
C SER A 476 5.01 -11.40 13.47
N PHE A 477 5.61 -12.13 12.55
CA PHE A 477 6.28 -13.40 12.79
C PHE A 477 7.80 -13.15 12.77
N THR A 478 8.45 -13.25 13.93
CA THR A 478 9.92 -13.14 14.02
C THR A 478 10.51 -14.52 14.27
N LEU A 479 11.34 -15.00 13.35
CA LEU A 479 12.09 -16.24 13.54
C LEU A 479 13.16 -16.02 14.60
N VAL A 480 13.03 -16.69 15.76
CA VAL A 480 13.93 -16.52 16.91
C VAL A 480 14.82 -17.74 17.16
N ALA A 481 14.40 -18.92 16.73
CA ALA A 481 15.24 -20.10 16.70
C ALA A 481 14.79 -21.06 15.60
N GLY A 482 15.69 -21.86 15.11
CA GLY A 482 15.40 -22.91 14.15
C GLY A 482 16.58 -23.85 14.01
N ARG A 483 16.29 -25.10 13.66
CA ARG A 483 17.33 -26.12 13.49
C ARG A 483 17.03 -27.03 12.31
N ALA A 484 18.07 -27.28 11.52
CA ALA A 484 18.09 -28.25 10.44
C ALA A 484 19.05 -29.41 10.80
N HIS A 485 18.83 -30.56 10.19
CA HIS A 485 19.75 -31.68 10.26
C HIS A 485 20.37 -31.97 8.89
N LEU A 486 21.70 -31.98 8.80
CA LEU A 486 22.46 -32.06 7.55
C LEU A 486 22.04 -33.21 6.58
N LYS A 487 21.50 -34.32 7.12
CA LYS A 487 21.14 -35.51 6.33
C LYS A 487 19.64 -35.80 6.26
N HIS A 488 18.85 -35.12 7.10
CA HIS A 488 17.44 -35.48 7.31
C HIS A 488 16.49 -34.27 7.12
N THR A 489 16.97 -33.10 6.73
CA THR A 489 16.11 -31.95 6.46
C THR A 489 15.88 -31.76 4.98
N GLU A 490 14.62 -31.78 4.59
CA GLU A 490 14.15 -31.42 3.25
C GLU A 490 13.28 -30.15 3.32
N GLY A 491 13.07 -29.47 2.16
CA GLY A 491 12.30 -28.22 2.12
C GLY A 491 10.87 -28.34 2.67
N GLY A 492 10.22 -29.49 2.45
CA GLY A 492 8.88 -29.77 2.96
C GLY A 492 8.80 -29.90 4.48
N ASP A 493 9.91 -30.20 5.15
CA ASP A 493 9.94 -30.34 6.62
C ASP A 493 9.81 -28.98 7.29
N PHE A 494 10.48 -27.96 6.75
CA PHE A 494 10.31 -26.58 7.23
C PHE A 494 8.91 -26.03 6.98
N ARG A 495 8.24 -26.43 5.88
CA ARG A 495 6.82 -26.09 5.69
C ARG A 495 5.97 -26.63 6.85
N GLN A 496 6.15 -27.90 7.19
CA GLN A 496 5.40 -28.53 8.25
C GLN A 496 5.72 -27.94 9.65
N ALA A 497 7.00 -27.68 9.92
CA ALA A 497 7.41 -27.06 11.17
C ALA A 497 6.91 -25.63 11.30
N THR A 498 6.97 -24.81 10.21
CA THR A 498 6.50 -23.43 10.20
C THR A 498 4.99 -23.34 10.47
N TYR A 499 4.20 -24.17 9.77
CA TYR A 499 2.74 -24.16 9.98
C TYR A 499 2.35 -24.56 11.39
N ARG A 500 3.04 -25.53 11.98
CA ARG A 500 2.84 -25.96 13.37
C ARG A 500 3.28 -24.87 14.35
N ALA A 501 4.39 -24.18 14.08
CA ALA A 501 4.83 -23.08 14.92
C ALA A 501 3.80 -21.93 14.95
N ILE A 502 3.27 -21.55 13.80
CA ILE A 502 2.22 -20.53 13.71
C ILE A 502 0.98 -20.99 14.47
N ARG A 503 0.47 -22.18 14.16
CA ARG A 503 -0.75 -22.69 14.76
C ARG A 503 -0.63 -22.88 16.27
N GLN A 504 0.47 -23.44 16.74
CA GLN A 504 0.77 -23.64 18.16
C GLN A 504 0.87 -22.30 18.90
N GLY A 505 1.49 -21.28 18.28
CA GLY A 505 1.53 -19.91 18.81
C GLY A 505 0.14 -19.30 18.95
N LEU A 506 -0.70 -19.42 17.91
CA LEU A 506 -2.08 -18.93 17.95
C LEU A 506 -2.93 -19.62 19.00
N MET A 507 -2.71 -20.91 19.28
CA MET A 507 -3.39 -21.63 20.37
C MET A 507 -3.05 -21.10 21.76
N GLN A 508 -1.90 -20.45 21.93
CA GLN A 508 -1.48 -19.85 23.20
C GLN A 508 -1.87 -18.36 23.30
N ALA A 509 -2.12 -17.72 22.16
CA ALA A 509 -2.39 -16.30 22.11
C ALA A 509 -3.79 -15.95 22.59
N GLU A 510 -3.94 -14.75 23.12
CA GLU A 510 -5.22 -14.10 23.30
C GLU A 510 -5.72 -13.59 21.94
N SER A 511 -6.54 -14.39 21.27
CA SER A 511 -7.04 -14.09 19.92
C SER A 511 -8.20 -13.11 19.95
N ILE A 512 -8.22 -12.18 19.00
CA ILE A 512 -9.28 -11.19 18.79
C ILE A 512 -9.90 -11.44 17.42
N LEU A 513 -11.23 -11.55 17.39
CA LEU A 513 -11.99 -11.58 16.15
C LEU A 513 -12.16 -10.16 15.63
N LEU A 514 -11.92 -9.97 14.33
CA LEU A 514 -12.06 -8.71 13.62
C LEU A 514 -13.24 -8.79 12.65
N GLU A 515 -14.09 -7.79 12.66
CA GLU A 515 -15.18 -7.63 11.70
C GLU A 515 -14.93 -6.45 10.77
N PRO A 516 -15.36 -6.53 9.49
CA PRO A 516 -15.19 -5.43 8.55
C PRO A 516 -16.15 -4.28 8.89
N HIS A 517 -15.64 -3.05 8.73
CA HIS A 517 -16.38 -1.81 8.90
C HIS A 517 -16.47 -1.05 7.59
N TYR A 518 -17.56 -0.29 7.41
CA TYR A 518 -17.71 0.72 6.37
C TYR A 518 -17.55 2.13 6.96
N ASP A 519 -16.84 3.00 6.26
CA ASP A 519 -17.02 4.45 6.36
C ASP A 519 -18.36 4.78 5.71
N PHE A 520 -19.26 5.38 6.45
CA PHE A 520 -20.54 5.80 5.93
C PHE A 520 -20.65 7.34 5.81
N CYS A 521 -21.42 7.76 4.83
CA CYS A 521 -21.90 9.14 4.68
C CYS A 521 -23.40 9.06 4.52
N LEU A 522 -24.13 9.44 5.56
CA LEU A 522 -25.58 9.39 5.62
C LEU A 522 -26.13 10.82 5.60
N GLU A 523 -26.87 11.15 4.54
CA GLU A 523 -27.59 12.40 4.37
C GLU A 523 -29.06 12.18 4.75
N VAL A 524 -29.55 12.88 5.75
CA VAL A 524 -30.94 12.77 6.23
C VAL A 524 -31.54 14.17 6.50
N PRO A 525 -32.87 14.31 6.38
CA PRO A 525 -33.56 15.52 6.86
C PRO A 525 -33.26 15.78 8.34
N ALA A 526 -33.17 17.05 8.73
CA ALA A 526 -32.85 17.44 10.11
C ALA A 526 -33.74 16.76 11.18
N GLU A 527 -35.03 16.54 10.82
CA GLU A 527 -36.01 15.84 11.68
C GLU A 527 -35.70 14.37 11.95
N CYS A 528 -34.87 13.74 11.09
CA CYS A 528 -34.51 12.32 11.16
C CYS A 528 -33.16 12.04 11.82
N VAL A 529 -32.38 13.08 12.14
CA VAL A 529 -30.97 12.96 12.62
C VAL A 529 -30.90 12.16 13.91
N GLY A 530 -31.78 12.44 14.88
CA GLY A 530 -31.76 11.74 16.17
C GLY A 530 -31.98 10.23 16.03
N ARG A 531 -32.92 9.82 15.15
CA ARG A 531 -33.13 8.42 14.84
C ARG A 531 -31.93 7.79 14.17
N ALA A 532 -31.40 8.44 13.13
CA ALA A 532 -30.25 7.95 12.41
C ALA A 532 -29.03 7.74 13.31
N MET A 533 -28.74 8.69 14.22
CA MET A 533 -27.66 8.57 15.19
C MET A 533 -27.87 7.38 16.15
N THR A 534 -29.10 7.21 16.63
CA THR A 534 -29.45 6.11 17.53
C THR A 534 -29.29 4.77 16.83
N ASP A 535 -29.80 4.64 15.60
CA ASP A 535 -29.69 3.43 14.81
C ASP A 535 -28.20 3.06 14.57
N LEU A 536 -27.37 4.03 14.14
CA LEU A 536 -25.94 3.81 13.92
C LEU A 536 -25.18 3.42 15.19
N GLN A 537 -25.49 4.06 16.33
CA GLN A 537 -24.90 3.71 17.62
C GLN A 537 -25.31 2.30 18.10
N ASN A 538 -26.58 1.94 17.89
CA ASN A 538 -27.06 0.58 18.23
C ASN A 538 -26.37 -0.50 17.38
N MET A 539 -26.02 -0.19 16.15
CA MET A 539 -25.23 -1.07 15.27
C MET A 539 -23.75 -1.16 15.67
N GLY A 540 -23.30 -0.41 16.69
CA GLY A 540 -21.91 -0.37 17.11
C GLY A 540 -21.06 0.62 16.32
N GLY A 541 -21.67 1.50 15.54
CA GLY A 541 -20.96 2.50 14.76
C GLY A 541 -20.47 3.69 15.59
N SER A 542 -19.37 4.28 15.13
CA SER A 542 -18.87 5.59 15.58
C SER A 542 -19.38 6.66 14.63
N VAL A 543 -19.98 7.72 15.18
CA VAL A 543 -20.57 8.83 14.41
C VAL A 543 -19.80 10.11 14.72
N ASP A 544 -19.28 10.78 13.69
CA ASP A 544 -18.64 12.08 13.80
C ASP A 544 -19.66 13.19 14.12
N ALA A 545 -19.16 14.39 14.41
CA ALA A 545 -20.03 15.54 14.65
C ALA A 545 -20.91 15.83 13.41
N PRO A 546 -22.26 15.93 13.56
CA PRO A 546 -23.17 16.19 12.45
C PRO A 546 -22.88 17.52 11.75
N ALA A 547 -22.85 17.51 10.43
CA ALA A 547 -22.73 18.70 9.61
C ALA A 547 -24.12 19.05 9.01
N SER A 548 -24.72 20.16 9.44
CA SER A 548 -26.05 20.58 8.95
C SER A 548 -25.95 21.77 8.00
N ASP A 549 -26.73 21.70 6.91
CA ASP A 549 -26.85 22.75 5.89
C ASP A 549 -28.25 23.44 5.93
N GLY A 550 -28.94 23.30 7.06
CA GLY A 550 -30.25 23.89 7.33
C GLY A 550 -31.43 22.93 7.11
N GLU A 551 -31.61 22.37 5.92
CA GLU A 551 -32.68 21.41 5.63
C GLU A 551 -32.22 19.92 5.73
N THR A 552 -30.97 19.66 5.41
CA THR A 552 -30.36 18.33 5.47
C THR A 552 -29.16 18.30 6.41
N THR A 553 -28.96 17.18 7.04
CA THR A 553 -27.79 16.91 7.91
C THR A 553 -27.03 15.72 7.38
N VAL A 554 -25.72 15.88 7.30
CA VAL A 554 -24.78 14.83 6.91
C VAL A 554 -24.16 14.24 8.17
N LEU A 555 -24.31 12.93 8.33
CA LEU A 555 -23.65 12.13 9.36
C LEU A 555 -22.54 11.32 8.71
N THR A 556 -21.34 11.43 9.24
CA THR A 556 -20.18 10.62 8.82
C THR A 556 -19.68 9.80 9.98
N GLY A 557 -18.92 8.76 9.69
CA GLY A 557 -18.37 7.86 10.68
C GLY A 557 -18.12 6.47 10.11
N HIS A 558 -17.87 5.50 10.98
CA HIS A 558 -17.71 4.10 10.57
C HIS A 558 -18.61 3.19 11.39
N ALA A 559 -19.07 2.09 10.78
CA ALA A 559 -19.92 1.10 11.45
C ALA A 559 -19.71 -0.30 10.86
N PRO A 560 -20.03 -1.36 11.62
CA PRO A 560 -19.93 -2.74 11.15
C PRO A 560 -20.74 -2.97 9.88
N VAL A 561 -20.13 -3.68 8.92
CA VAL A 561 -20.78 -4.03 7.64
C VAL A 561 -22.08 -4.80 7.85
N ALA A 562 -22.11 -5.70 8.86
CA ALA A 562 -23.29 -6.48 9.20
C ALA A 562 -24.52 -5.60 9.53
N GLY A 563 -24.32 -4.50 10.27
CA GLY A 563 -25.37 -3.56 10.62
C GLY A 563 -25.83 -2.69 9.45
N LEU A 564 -24.89 -2.23 8.63
CA LEU A 564 -25.19 -1.32 7.52
C LEU A 564 -25.76 -2.00 6.28
N ARG A 565 -25.60 -3.32 6.13
CA ARG A 565 -25.99 -4.09 4.94
C ARG A 565 -27.43 -3.83 4.48
N ASP A 566 -28.38 -3.79 5.40
CA ASP A 566 -29.80 -3.59 5.11
C ASP A 566 -30.30 -2.21 5.54
N TYR A 567 -29.46 -1.40 6.14
CA TYR A 567 -29.84 -0.10 6.71
C TYR A 567 -30.29 0.91 5.65
N PHE A 568 -29.81 0.78 4.40
CA PHE A 568 -30.28 1.58 3.28
C PHE A 568 -31.80 1.55 3.11
N THR A 569 -32.39 0.35 3.21
CA THR A 569 -33.85 0.17 3.13
C THR A 569 -34.59 0.87 4.26
N ALA A 570 -34.06 0.77 5.48
CA ALA A 570 -34.61 1.44 6.65
C ALA A 570 -34.52 2.97 6.50
N VAL A 571 -33.37 3.50 6.04
CA VAL A 571 -33.18 4.94 5.76
C VAL A 571 -34.20 5.43 4.76
N ALA A 572 -34.36 4.76 3.64
CA ALA A 572 -35.34 5.13 2.61
C ALA A 572 -36.78 5.16 3.17
N ALA A 573 -37.12 4.19 4.01
CA ALA A 573 -38.46 4.09 4.62
C ALA A 573 -38.75 5.28 5.56
N TYR A 574 -37.90 5.54 6.57
CA TYR A 574 -38.19 6.59 7.57
C TYR A 574 -37.96 8.02 7.05
N THR A 575 -37.12 8.20 6.05
CA THR A 575 -36.92 9.52 5.39
C THR A 575 -37.87 9.76 4.21
N ARG A 576 -38.77 8.81 3.91
CA ARG A 576 -39.67 8.84 2.75
C ARG A 576 -38.91 9.05 1.43
N GLY A 577 -37.79 8.34 1.26
CA GLY A 577 -36.95 8.42 0.07
C GLY A 577 -36.02 9.63 -0.04
N ARG A 578 -36.03 10.53 0.97
CA ARG A 578 -35.15 11.72 0.98
C ARG A 578 -33.75 11.45 1.54
N GLY A 579 -33.56 10.34 2.27
CA GLY A 579 -32.27 9.98 2.84
C GLY A 579 -31.37 9.29 1.81
N ARG A 580 -30.07 9.52 1.90
CA ARG A 580 -29.05 8.88 1.07
C ARG A 580 -27.95 8.31 1.94
N LEU A 581 -27.66 7.03 1.80
CA LEU A 581 -26.58 6.34 2.48
C LEU A 581 -25.53 5.92 1.45
N ALA A 582 -24.28 6.33 1.65
CA ALA A 582 -23.14 5.88 0.86
C ALA A 582 -22.11 5.26 1.80
N CYS A 583 -21.60 4.09 1.42
CA CYS A 583 -20.64 3.33 2.21
C CYS A 583 -19.38 3.04 1.39
N THR A 584 -18.22 3.07 2.06
CA THR A 584 -16.94 2.66 1.51
C THR A 584 -16.19 1.82 2.55
N VAL A 585 -15.33 0.88 2.13
CA VAL A 585 -14.62 0.02 3.07
C VAL A 585 -13.71 0.85 3.96
N HIS A 586 -13.88 0.74 5.28
CA HIS A 586 -13.02 1.35 6.28
C HIS A 586 -11.81 0.47 6.59
N GLY A 587 -12.05 -0.81 6.82
CA GLY A 587 -11.08 -1.81 7.26
C GLY A 587 -11.68 -2.78 8.27
N TYR A 588 -10.84 -3.34 9.11
CA TYR A 588 -11.23 -4.34 10.11
C TYR A 588 -11.03 -3.79 11.53
N GLU A 589 -12.08 -3.89 12.35
CA GLU A 589 -12.09 -3.48 13.74
C GLU A 589 -12.48 -4.66 14.67
N PRO A 590 -12.15 -4.63 15.96
CA PRO A 590 -12.53 -5.70 16.88
C PRO A 590 -14.04 -5.94 16.91
N CYS A 591 -14.45 -7.21 16.74
CA CYS A 591 -15.84 -7.62 16.75
C CYS A 591 -16.45 -7.41 18.14
N ARG A 592 -17.52 -6.64 18.20
CA ARG A 592 -18.22 -6.34 19.46
C ARG A 592 -18.87 -7.58 20.08
N GLU A 593 -19.41 -8.46 19.25
CA GLU A 593 -20.13 -9.68 19.66
C GLU A 593 -19.31 -10.94 19.42
N GLN A 594 -17.98 -10.88 19.66
CA GLN A 594 -17.05 -11.95 19.38
C GLN A 594 -17.53 -13.32 19.89
N GLU A 595 -17.96 -13.39 21.16
CA GLU A 595 -18.37 -14.66 21.76
C GLU A 595 -19.59 -15.28 21.07
N ALA A 596 -20.58 -14.47 20.70
CA ALA A 596 -21.78 -14.92 20.00
C ALA A 596 -21.43 -15.43 18.59
N VAL A 597 -20.54 -14.73 17.88
CA VAL A 597 -20.09 -15.11 16.54
C VAL A 597 -19.28 -16.41 16.60
N VAL A 598 -18.33 -16.52 17.52
CA VAL A 598 -17.53 -17.75 17.71
C VAL A 598 -18.41 -18.94 18.00
N LEU A 599 -19.40 -18.77 18.88
CA LEU A 599 -20.36 -19.85 19.24
C LEU A 599 -21.23 -20.24 18.04
N SER A 600 -21.65 -19.27 17.22
CA SER A 600 -22.52 -19.54 16.07
C SER A 600 -21.78 -20.27 14.93
N LEU A 601 -20.49 -19.97 14.74
CA LEU A 601 -19.66 -20.62 13.74
C LEU A 601 -19.16 -22.00 14.19
N GLY A 602 -19.03 -22.22 15.51
CA GLY A 602 -18.73 -23.53 16.11
C GLY A 602 -17.41 -24.17 15.63
N TYR A 603 -16.41 -23.35 15.25
CA TYR A 603 -15.12 -23.84 14.80
C TYR A 603 -14.30 -24.44 15.93
N ASP A 604 -13.76 -25.65 15.72
CA ASP A 604 -12.90 -26.34 16.66
C ASP A 604 -11.46 -26.42 16.14
N ALA A 605 -10.59 -25.60 16.71
CA ALA A 605 -9.19 -25.47 16.29
C ALA A 605 -8.35 -26.74 16.53
N GLU A 606 -8.72 -27.58 17.53
CA GLU A 606 -7.98 -28.82 17.81
C GLU A 606 -8.36 -29.98 16.88
N ARG A 607 -9.58 -29.94 16.33
CA ARG A 607 -10.05 -30.92 15.36
C ARG A 607 -9.71 -30.59 13.93
N ASP A 608 -9.13 -29.42 13.67
CA ASP A 608 -8.73 -29.02 12.33
C ASP A 608 -7.48 -29.79 11.87
N THR A 609 -7.70 -30.87 11.11
CA THR A 609 -6.63 -31.73 10.58
C THR A 609 -5.81 -31.07 9.48
N ASP A 610 -6.36 -30.04 8.80
CA ASP A 610 -5.67 -29.30 7.73
C ASP A 610 -4.70 -28.26 8.29
N ASN A 611 -4.96 -27.82 9.55
CA ASN A 611 -4.13 -26.89 10.29
C ASN A 611 -3.75 -27.45 11.67
N PRO A 612 -2.93 -28.52 11.73
CA PRO A 612 -2.62 -29.20 12.98
C PRO A 612 -1.83 -28.29 13.93
N SER A 613 -2.27 -28.20 15.18
CA SER A 613 -1.58 -27.50 16.27
C SER A 613 -0.49 -28.35 16.95
N SER A 614 -0.56 -29.65 16.76
CA SER A 614 0.40 -30.64 17.31
C SER A 614 1.70 -30.67 16.53
N SER A 615 2.80 -31.02 17.19
CA SER A 615 4.11 -31.29 16.58
C SER A 615 4.41 -32.79 16.51
N VAL A 616 5.31 -33.17 15.61
CA VAL A 616 5.70 -34.56 15.40
C VAL A 616 7.15 -34.74 15.86
N PHE A 617 7.37 -35.66 16.77
CA PHE A 617 8.69 -36.03 17.31
C PHE A 617 9.02 -37.49 16.99
N CYS A 618 10.30 -37.81 16.95
CA CYS A 618 10.78 -39.21 16.86
C CYS A 618 11.08 -39.75 18.27
N ASP A 619 10.37 -40.78 18.68
CA ASP A 619 10.62 -41.47 19.95
C ASP A 619 10.76 -42.97 19.72
N HIS A 620 11.85 -43.55 20.18
CA HIS A 620 12.19 -44.99 20.02
C HIS A 620 12.06 -45.50 18.56
N GLY A 621 12.36 -44.65 17.56
CA GLY A 621 12.29 -44.99 16.14
C GLY A 621 10.87 -44.98 15.55
N GLY A 622 9.91 -44.45 16.25
CA GLY A 622 8.54 -44.18 15.79
C GLY A 622 8.18 -42.71 15.82
N SER A 623 7.26 -42.28 14.95
CA SER A 623 6.71 -40.89 14.97
C SER A 623 5.65 -40.78 16.06
N VAL A 624 5.81 -39.80 16.95
CA VAL A 624 4.88 -39.50 18.05
C VAL A 624 4.33 -38.09 17.86
N THR A 625 3.00 -37.95 17.83
CA THR A 625 2.34 -36.66 17.79
C THR A 625 2.20 -36.11 19.19
N VAL A 626 2.71 -34.90 19.42
CA VAL A 626 2.69 -34.21 20.71
C VAL A 626 1.71 -33.04 20.62
N PRO A 627 0.70 -32.95 21.51
CA PRO A 627 -0.29 -31.87 21.48
C PRO A 627 0.37 -30.52 21.79
N TRP A 628 -0.24 -29.45 21.28
CA TRP A 628 0.31 -28.07 21.29
C TRP A 628 0.77 -27.57 22.67
N ASN A 629 0.08 -27.97 23.75
CA ASN A 629 0.39 -27.58 25.13
C ASN A 629 1.60 -28.30 25.74
N GLU A 630 2.03 -29.41 25.13
CA GLU A 630 3.17 -30.23 25.62
C GLU A 630 4.43 -30.02 24.76
N VAL A 631 4.34 -29.37 23.60
CA VAL A 631 5.45 -29.20 22.66
C VAL A 631 6.66 -28.52 23.30
N ALA A 632 6.41 -27.49 24.13
CA ALA A 632 7.48 -26.70 24.76
C ALA A 632 8.49 -27.54 25.58
N ALA A 633 8.02 -28.59 26.22
CA ALA A 633 8.87 -29.47 27.05
C ALA A 633 9.77 -30.37 26.22
N ARG A 634 9.53 -30.52 24.92
CA ARG A 634 10.24 -31.44 24.01
C ARG A 634 11.07 -30.76 22.94
N MET A 635 11.08 -29.43 22.88
CA MET A 635 11.88 -28.70 21.89
C MET A 635 13.38 -28.91 22.10
N HIS A 636 14.10 -28.99 20.99
CA HIS A 636 15.56 -29.23 20.99
C HIS A 636 16.38 -27.93 21.00
N CYS A 637 15.79 -26.81 20.61
CA CYS A 637 16.40 -25.49 20.63
C CYS A 637 15.80 -24.63 21.76
N ASP A 638 16.62 -23.77 22.36
CA ASP A 638 16.16 -22.70 23.25
C ASP A 638 16.35 -21.37 22.53
N SER A 639 15.28 -20.63 22.29
CA SER A 639 15.34 -19.30 21.68
C SER A 639 15.88 -18.23 22.62
N GLY A 640 15.97 -18.52 23.93
CA GLY A 640 16.29 -17.52 24.95
C GLY A 640 15.21 -16.44 25.15
N VAL A 641 14.13 -16.48 24.39
CA VAL A 641 13.01 -15.54 24.52
C VAL A 641 12.19 -15.89 25.76
N ARG A 642 12.09 -14.98 26.70
CA ARG A 642 11.27 -15.11 27.90
C ARG A 642 10.21 -14.02 27.87
N LEU A 643 8.97 -14.42 27.64
CA LEU A 643 7.80 -13.54 27.69
C LEU A 643 7.36 -13.44 29.16
N GLY A 644 7.60 -12.28 29.79
CA GLY A 644 7.13 -12.00 31.15
C GLY A 644 5.60 -11.86 31.16
N LYS A 645 4.94 -12.38 32.20
CA LYS A 645 3.52 -12.07 32.44
C LYS A 645 3.39 -10.57 32.75
N ALA A 646 2.39 -9.92 32.18
CA ALA A 646 2.18 -8.46 32.29
C ALA A 646 1.98 -7.96 33.75
N GLU A 647 1.79 -8.83 34.70
CA GLU A 647 1.59 -8.48 36.13
C GLU A 647 2.88 -8.14 36.90
N ASP A 648 4.09 -8.46 36.34
CA ASP A 648 5.37 -8.21 37.02
C ASP A 648 6.04 -6.87 36.63
N ALA A 649 5.43 -6.05 35.81
CA ALA A 649 6.05 -4.83 35.27
C ALA A 649 5.84 -3.57 36.15
N GLU A 650 4.89 -3.55 37.07
CA GLU A 650 4.62 -2.37 37.90
C GLU A 650 5.34 -2.34 39.27
N GLU A 651 5.96 -3.45 39.72
CA GLU A 651 6.55 -3.51 41.08
C GLU A 651 8.09 -3.44 41.13
N LYS A 652 8.82 -3.26 39.99
CA LYS A 652 10.29 -3.22 40.00
C LYS A 652 10.91 -2.00 39.32
N ALA A 653 10.36 -0.84 39.55
CA ALA A 653 10.99 0.43 39.13
C ALA A 653 11.98 1.01 40.14
N ASP A 654 12.34 0.29 41.19
CA ASP A 654 13.30 0.82 42.21
C ASP A 654 14.26 -0.24 42.73
N THR A 655 15.11 -0.79 41.86
CA THR A 655 16.33 -1.43 42.27
C THR A 655 17.49 -1.06 41.36
N ARG A 656 18.42 -0.31 41.94
CA ARG A 656 19.72 0.13 41.40
C ARG A 656 20.40 -1.03 40.66
N ARG A 657 20.70 -0.85 39.39
CA ARG A 657 21.62 -1.72 38.66
C ARG A 657 23.00 -1.70 39.30
N SER A 658 23.34 -2.73 40.01
CA SER A 658 24.73 -3.03 40.34
C SER A 658 25.39 -3.61 39.08
N ALA A 659 26.47 -3.00 38.66
CA ALA A 659 27.33 -3.52 37.61
C ALA A 659 27.81 -4.95 37.99
N PRO A 660 27.95 -5.89 37.04
CA PRO A 660 28.51 -7.20 37.31
C PRO A 660 30.00 -7.03 37.68
N SER A 661 30.34 -7.30 38.95
CA SER A 661 31.72 -7.39 39.35
C SER A 661 32.26 -8.75 38.90
N GLY A 662 33.00 -8.77 37.79
CA GLY A 662 33.81 -9.93 37.46
C GLY A 662 34.75 -10.24 38.62
N SER A 663 34.87 -11.50 39.06
CA SER A 663 35.74 -11.88 40.13
C SER A 663 37.19 -11.73 39.68
N PHE A 664 38.06 -11.21 40.55
CA PHE A 664 39.48 -11.01 40.30
C PHE A 664 40.23 -12.29 39.88
N GLU A 665 39.65 -13.45 40.11
CA GLU A 665 40.17 -14.77 39.69
C GLU A 665 39.88 -15.06 38.21
N GLN A 666 38.75 -14.60 37.65
CA GLN A 666 38.41 -14.74 36.22
C GLN A 666 39.28 -13.83 35.34
N ASP A 667 39.60 -12.62 35.80
CA ASP A 667 40.53 -11.74 35.11
C ASP A 667 41.96 -12.30 35.08
N LYS A 668 42.41 -12.99 36.15
CA LYS A 668 43.72 -13.66 36.20
C LYS A 668 43.78 -14.85 35.25
N GLU A 669 42.72 -15.60 35.14
CA GLU A 669 42.61 -16.74 34.25
C GLU A 669 42.61 -16.32 32.76
N LEU A 670 41.86 -15.26 32.40
CA LEU A 670 41.92 -14.62 31.09
C LEU A 670 43.29 -14.08 30.74
N GLN A 671 43.97 -13.45 31.68
CA GLN A 671 45.32 -12.94 31.51
C GLN A 671 46.34 -14.07 31.31
N SER A 672 46.20 -15.20 32.01
CA SER A 672 47.06 -16.38 31.84
C SER A 672 46.86 -17.05 30.48
N ILE A 673 45.64 -17.06 29.95
CA ILE A 673 45.31 -17.58 28.64
C ILE A 673 45.89 -16.68 27.55
N PHE A 674 45.80 -15.35 27.74
CA PHE A 674 46.33 -14.38 26.79
C PHE A 674 47.87 -14.42 26.71
N GLU A 675 48.55 -14.51 27.86
CA GLU A 675 50.03 -14.66 27.93
C GLU A 675 50.52 -15.97 27.34
N ARG A 676 49.73 -17.03 27.41
CA ARG A 676 50.04 -18.35 26.84
C ARG A 676 49.89 -18.37 25.33
N THR A 677 49.05 -17.53 24.78
CA THR A 677 48.72 -17.48 23.34
C THR A 677 49.57 -16.49 22.57
N TYR A 678 49.90 -15.33 23.17
CA TYR A 678 50.53 -14.20 22.51
C TYR A 678 51.85 -13.73 23.12
N GLY A 679 52.35 -14.38 24.18
CA GLY A 679 53.60 -14.07 24.84
C GLY A 679 53.49 -12.91 25.87
N LYS A 680 54.50 -12.81 26.77
CA LYS A 680 54.52 -11.76 27.81
C LYS A 680 54.66 -10.35 27.21
N VAL A 681 53.71 -9.49 27.52
CA VAL A 681 53.75 -8.06 27.15
C VAL A 681 54.38 -7.26 28.33
N GLU A 682 55.56 -6.70 28.10
CA GLU A 682 56.17 -5.77 29.07
C GLU A 682 55.42 -4.45 29.09
N ARG A 683 54.71 -4.19 30.20
CA ARG A 683 54.09 -2.88 30.48
C ARG A 683 55.13 -1.91 31.02
N LYS A 684 55.50 -0.87 30.30
CA LYS A 684 56.15 0.31 30.85
C LYS A 684 55.20 1.04 31.76
N ALA A 685 55.56 1.20 33.03
CA ALA A 685 54.79 1.95 34.01
C ALA A 685 54.66 3.40 33.59
N PHE A 686 53.41 3.88 33.45
CA PHE A 686 53.08 5.27 33.16
C PHE A 686 52.84 5.99 34.50
N GLU A 687 53.70 6.91 34.88
CA GLU A 687 53.46 7.81 36.04
C GLU A 687 52.41 8.85 35.67
N PRO A 688 51.34 9.05 36.45
CA PRO A 688 50.30 10.02 36.13
C PRO A 688 50.77 11.44 36.44
N ALA A 689 50.90 12.27 35.42
CA ALA A 689 51.09 13.72 35.58
C ALA A 689 49.84 14.35 36.24
N LYS A 690 50.06 15.16 37.26
CA LYS A 690 49.02 15.92 37.99
C LYS A 690 48.25 16.82 37.03
N LYS A 691 46.93 16.60 36.92
CA LYS A 691 46.02 17.44 36.16
C LYS A 691 45.86 18.80 36.84
N PRO A 692 46.01 19.96 36.12
CA PRO A 692 45.54 21.25 36.62
C PRO A 692 44.02 21.28 36.62
N ALA A 693 43.45 21.90 37.64
CA ALA A 693 41.99 22.06 37.79
C ALA A 693 41.38 22.78 36.56
N ARG A 694 40.48 22.16 35.84
CA ARG A 694 39.72 22.78 34.79
C ARG A 694 38.56 23.57 35.39
N THR A 695 38.61 24.90 35.25
CA THR A 695 37.45 25.79 35.37
C THR A 695 36.45 25.43 34.26
N ALA A 696 35.20 25.22 34.64
CA ALA A 696 34.10 25.00 33.69
C ALA A 696 34.02 26.17 32.71
N LEU A 697 34.24 25.91 31.44
CA LEU A 697 34.02 26.87 30.36
C LEU A 697 32.53 26.92 30.07
N ASP A 698 32.00 28.13 30.17
CA ASP A 698 30.60 28.49 29.95
C ASP A 698 30.24 28.21 28.47
N GLU A 699 29.47 27.16 28.20
CA GLU A 699 29.06 26.72 26.86
C GLU A 699 28.12 27.73 26.15
N ARG A 700 27.76 28.85 26.78
CA ARG A 700 26.78 29.81 26.24
C ARG A 700 27.38 30.90 25.33
N LYS A 701 28.66 30.89 25.00
CA LYS A 701 29.29 31.95 24.19
C LYS A 701 29.83 31.51 22.82
N TYR A 702 29.41 30.41 22.25
CA TYR A 702 29.78 30.06 20.87
C TYR A 702 28.77 30.63 19.89
N ASN A 703 29.05 31.81 19.36
CA ASN A 703 28.23 32.48 18.35
C ASN A 703 28.68 32.01 16.95
N ILE A 704 27.97 31.05 16.38
CA ILE A 704 28.30 30.34 15.13
C ILE A 704 28.12 31.23 13.85
N ARG A 705 27.87 32.54 14.00
CA ARG A 705 27.54 33.42 12.87
C ARG A 705 28.72 34.07 12.13
N THR A 706 29.96 33.85 12.51
CA THR A 706 31.11 34.52 11.87
C THR A 706 32.26 33.54 11.66
N GLN A 707 32.24 32.81 10.56
CA GLN A 707 33.38 32.32 9.77
C GLN A 707 32.90 31.26 8.75
N HIS A 708 32.68 31.63 7.52
CA HIS A 708 32.26 30.70 6.45
C HIS A 708 32.95 31.00 5.16
N THR A 709 33.90 30.13 4.79
CA THR A 709 34.31 29.93 3.40
C THR A 709 34.69 28.49 3.08
N ASP A 710 34.75 27.57 4.06
CA ASP A 710 35.13 26.18 3.77
C ASP A 710 33.96 25.21 3.94
N THR A 711 33.74 24.36 2.94
CA THR A 711 32.70 23.33 2.95
C THR A 711 32.96 22.33 4.08
N GLU A 712 32.02 22.23 5.03
CA GLU A 712 32.08 21.31 6.17
C GLU A 712 31.59 19.92 5.76
N TYR A 713 32.27 18.87 6.19
CA TYR A 713 31.91 17.48 5.99
C TYR A 713 31.43 16.86 7.31
N LEU A 714 30.24 16.24 7.29
CA LEU A 714 29.66 15.54 8.40
C LEU A 714 29.56 14.04 8.07
N LEU A 715 30.34 13.23 8.76
CA LEU A 715 30.28 11.77 8.72
C LEU A 715 29.34 11.30 9.83
N VAL A 716 28.41 10.42 9.50
CA VAL A 716 27.39 9.92 10.44
C VAL A 716 27.42 8.40 10.42
N ASP A 717 27.63 7.78 11.58
CA ASP A 717 27.40 6.35 11.76
C ASP A 717 25.90 6.09 11.84
N GLY A 718 25.33 5.50 10.78
CA GLY A 718 23.90 5.36 10.63
C GLY A 718 23.25 4.48 11.70
N TYR A 719 23.83 3.31 11.99
CA TYR A 719 23.24 2.43 13.00
C TYR A 719 23.44 2.95 14.41
N ASN A 720 24.58 3.54 14.68
CA ASN A 720 24.87 4.13 16.00
C ASN A 720 23.87 5.25 16.32
N ILE A 721 23.52 6.08 15.32
CA ILE A 721 22.50 7.14 15.47
C ILE A 721 21.11 6.56 15.57
N ILE A 722 20.73 5.59 14.72
CA ILE A 722 19.40 4.95 14.76
C ILE A 722 19.11 4.37 16.14
N PHE A 723 20.08 3.68 16.74
CA PHE A 723 19.89 3.07 18.05
C PHE A 723 20.08 4.03 19.24
N ALA A 724 20.66 5.22 18.99
CA ALA A 724 20.83 6.23 20.03
C ALA A 724 19.64 7.19 20.16
N TRP A 725 18.82 7.35 19.12
CA TRP A 725 17.65 8.23 19.15
C TRP A 725 16.38 7.43 19.38
N ASP A 726 15.60 7.78 20.40
CA ASP A 726 14.45 6.99 20.84
C ASP A 726 13.39 6.83 19.74
N GLU A 727 13.16 7.87 18.92
CA GLU A 727 12.22 7.85 17.81
C GLU A 727 12.64 6.87 16.70
N LEU A 728 13.89 6.95 16.25
CA LEU A 728 14.44 6.05 15.25
C LEU A 728 14.56 4.61 15.75
N LYS A 729 14.90 4.45 17.02
CA LYS A 729 14.98 3.15 17.69
C LYS A 729 13.61 2.46 17.75
N ALA A 730 12.55 3.22 18.00
CA ALA A 730 11.18 2.69 17.98
C ALA A 730 10.76 2.22 16.58
N VAL A 731 11.14 2.96 15.53
CA VAL A 731 10.90 2.56 14.13
C VAL A 731 11.78 1.38 13.76
N ALA A 732 13.06 1.38 14.14
CA ALA A 732 13.99 0.29 13.86
C ALA A 732 13.60 -1.05 14.51
N ALA A 733 12.88 -1.01 15.62
CA ALA A 733 12.31 -2.20 16.25
C ALA A 733 11.20 -2.87 15.41
N GLN A 734 10.60 -2.13 14.49
CA GLN A 734 9.55 -2.62 13.59
C GLN A 734 10.10 -2.89 12.19
N ASP A 735 10.86 -1.95 11.65
CA ASP A 735 11.46 -2.03 10.32
C ASP A 735 12.75 -1.21 10.28
N ILE A 736 13.88 -1.88 10.11
CA ILE A 736 15.20 -1.24 10.06
C ILE A 736 15.39 -0.41 8.77
N ASP A 737 14.75 -0.80 7.66
CA ASP A 737 14.84 -0.08 6.41
C ASP A 737 14.01 1.21 6.47
N ALA A 738 12.85 1.19 7.11
CA ALA A 738 12.06 2.39 7.40
C ALA A 738 12.83 3.36 8.32
N ALA A 739 13.55 2.87 9.32
CA ALA A 739 14.41 3.69 10.17
C ALA A 739 15.59 4.32 9.40
N ARG A 740 16.18 3.59 8.43
CA ARG A 740 17.21 4.13 7.53
C ARG A 740 16.66 5.25 6.65
N GLU A 741 15.49 5.04 6.03
CA GLU A 741 14.84 6.06 5.20
C GLU A 741 14.46 7.30 6.00
N MET A 742 13.97 7.12 7.22
CA MET A 742 13.66 8.22 8.12
C MET A 742 14.92 9.02 8.49
N LEU A 743 16.02 8.35 8.83
CA LEU A 743 17.31 9.01 9.11
C LEU A 743 17.82 9.75 7.87
N VAL A 744 17.73 9.16 6.68
CA VAL A 744 18.10 9.81 5.41
C VAL A 744 17.27 11.08 5.18
N SER A 745 15.97 11.05 5.46
CA SER A 745 15.07 12.22 5.33
C SER A 745 15.46 13.35 6.30
N ILE A 746 15.69 13.01 7.57
CA ILE A 746 16.12 13.98 8.61
C ILE A 746 17.44 14.64 8.22
N LEU A 747 18.42 13.84 7.81
CA LEU A 747 19.73 14.34 7.43
C LEU A 747 19.73 15.16 6.14
N SER A 748 18.83 14.86 5.21
CA SER A 748 18.64 15.66 3.99
C SER A 748 18.10 17.04 4.30
N ASN A 749 17.13 17.15 5.21
CA ASN A 749 16.61 18.43 5.68
C ASN A 749 17.69 19.24 6.41
N TYR A 750 18.46 18.58 7.27
CA TYR A 750 19.57 19.20 7.98
C TYR A 750 20.66 19.71 7.02
N GLN A 751 21.04 18.90 6.03
CA GLN A 751 22.00 19.30 5.00
C GLN A 751 21.55 20.53 4.21
N GLY A 752 20.28 20.54 3.75
CA GLY A 752 19.70 21.67 3.01
C GLY A 752 19.76 22.98 3.80
N PHE A 753 19.53 22.90 5.11
CA PHE A 753 19.57 24.05 6.02
C PHE A 753 20.99 24.50 6.34
N ARG A 754 21.90 23.57 6.68
CA ARG A 754 23.30 23.87 7.10
C ARG A 754 24.25 24.05 5.94
N LYS A 755 23.89 23.61 4.72
CA LYS A 755 24.74 23.63 3.52
C LYS A 755 26.08 22.89 3.69
N CYS A 756 26.12 21.82 4.47
CA CYS A 756 27.27 20.94 4.65
C CYS A 756 27.17 19.70 3.76
N VAL A 757 28.26 18.95 3.58
CA VAL A 757 28.24 17.66 2.88
C VAL A 757 28.05 16.55 3.91
N VAL A 758 26.93 15.83 3.84
CA VAL A 758 26.64 14.71 4.73
C VAL A 758 26.99 13.39 4.07
N ILE A 759 27.75 12.55 4.78
CA ILE A 759 28.10 11.18 4.41
C ILE A 759 27.58 10.27 5.51
N LEU A 760 26.51 9.54 5.20
CA LEU A 760 25.88 8.58 6.09
C LEU A 760 26.42 7.19 5.79
N VAL A 761 26.96 6.51 6.80
CA VAL A 761 27.62 5.20 6.65
C VAL A 761 26.79 4.13 7.34
N PHE A 762 26.52 3.05 6.65
CA PHE A 762 25.88 1.86 7.18
C PHE A 762 26.76 0.63 7.01
N ASP A 763 26.86 -0.19 8.04
CA ASP A 763 27.47 -1.51 7.94
C ASP A 763 26.67 -2.40 7.01
N ALA A 764 27.30 -2.88 5.94
CA ALA A 764 26.75 -3.92 5.09
C ALA A 764 27.09 -5.33 5.60
N TYR A 765 27.10 -5.52 6.93
CA TYR A 765 27.48 -6.75 7.59
C TYR A 765 26.61 -7.92 7.09
N LYS A 766 27.28 -8.97 6.54
CA LYS A 766 26.75 -10.29 6.16
C LYS A 766 26.18 -10.51 4.74
N VAL A 767 26.42 -9.67 3.74
CA VAL A 767 26.18 -10.05 2.36
C VAL A 767 27.52 -10.50 1.75
N LYS A 768 27.74 -11.83 1.65
CA LYS A 768 28.94 -12.38 1.00
C LYS A 768 29.04 -11.85 -0.44
N GLY A 769 30.15 -11.21 -0.78
CA GLY A 769 30.41 -10.69 -2.12
C GLY A 769 29.87 -9.28 -2.39
N ASN A 770 29.46 -8.51 -1.37
CA ASN A 770 29.06 -7.13 -1.57
C ASN A 770 30.30 -6.26 -1.82
N PRO A 771 30.44 -5.62 -2.99
CA PRO A 771 31.59 -4.76 -3.32
C PRO A 771 31.58 -3.41 -2.60
N GLY A 772 30.60 -3.14 -1.75
CA GLY A 772 30.27 -1.83 -1.20
C GLY A 772 29.52 -0.97 -2.22
N SER A 773 28.64 -0.11 -1.77
CA SER A 773 27.93 0.83 -2.65
C SER A 773 27.88 2.22 -2.05
N VAL A 774 28.00 3.22 -2.92
CA VAL A 774 27.80 4.64 -2.57
C VAL A 774 26.66 5.15 -3.41
N GLN A 775 25.61 5.61 -2.75
CA GLN A 775 24.43 6.17 -3.41
C GLN A 775 24.26 7.63 -2.97
N THR A 776 23.77 8.46 -3.86
CA THR A 776 23.36 9.82 -3.52
C THR A 776 21.84 9.86 -3.43
N VAL A 777 21.30 10.08 -2.23
CA VAL A 777 19.87 10.10 -1.97
C VAL A 777 19.53 11.47 -1.37
N ASN A 778 18.62 12.20 -2.02
CA ASN A 778 18.18 13.52 -1.58
C ASN A 778 19.32 14.52 -1.23
N GLY A 779 20.45 14.43 -1.95
CA GLY A 779 21.61 15.30 -1.75
C GLY A 779 22.65 14.77 -0.77
N ILE A 780 22.37 13.79 0.08
CA ILE A 780 23.36 13.17 0.98
C ILE A 780 23.99 11.93 0.34
N LYS A 781 25.22 11.61 0.74
CA LYS A 781 25.93 10.41 0.30
C LYS A 781 25.68 9.30 1.31
N VAL A 782 24.99 8.24 0.89
CA VAL A 782 24.76 7.04 1.68
C VAL A 782 25.75 5.97 1.24
N VAL A 783 26.56 5.51 2.18
CA VAL A 783 27.61 4.52 1.96
C VAL A 783 27.23 3.23 2.67
N TYR A 784 27.23 2.14 1.95
CA TYR A 784 27.20 0.79 2.51
C TYR A 784 28.58 0.18 2.42
N THR A 785 29.16 -0.23 3.55
CA THR A 785 30.53 -0.74 3.64
C THR A 785 30.71 -2.05 2.86
N ARG A 786 31.97 -2.43 2.58
CA ARG A 786 32.30 -3.69 1.94
C ARG A 786 32.18 -4.87 2.92
N GLU A 787 32.19 -6.10 2.40
CA GLU A 787 32.34 -7.30 3.22
C GLU A 787 33.61 -7.19 4.07
N ALA A 788 33.48 -7.40 5.39
CA ALA A 788 34.53 -7.27 6.39
C ALA A 788 35.03 -5.84 6.72
N GLU A 789 34.42 -4.78 6.21
CA GLU A 789 34.69 -3.39 6.60
C GLU A 789 33.55 -2.88 7.47
N THR A 790 33.84 -2.45 8.70
CA THR A 790 32.82 -1.84 9.57
C THR A 790 32.62 -0.36 9.25
N ALA A 791 31.48 0.24 9.68
CA ALA A 791 31.23 1.67 9.55
C ALA A 791 32.34 2.48 10.22
N ASP A 792 32.80 2.04 11.39
CA ASP A 792 33.91 2.67 12.15
C ASP A 792 35.20 2.73 11.33
N THR A 793 35.59 1.61 10.72
CA THR A 793 36.80 1.55 9.87
C THR A 793 36.68 2.45 8.64
N TYR A 794 35.50 2.53 8.04
CA TYR A 794 35.23 3.43 6.91
C TYR A 794 35.30 4.90 7.35
N ILE A 795 34.67 5.26 8.46
CA ILE A 795 34.64 6.61 9.02
C ILE A 795 36.07 7.07 9.39
N GLU A 796 36.88 6.19 10.02
CA GLU A 796 38.25 6.46 10.35
C GLU A 796 39.08 6.78 9.10
N ARG A 797 39.01 5.94 8.08
CA ARG A 797 39.71 6.16 6.80
C ARG A 797 39.24 7.44 6.10
N ALA A 798 37.94 7.64 5.99
CA ALA A 798 37.36 8.82 5.33
C ALA A 798 37.73 10.11 6.11
N THR A 799 37.76 10.05 7.44
CA THR A 799 38.23 11.17 8.29
C THR A 799 39.68 11.48 8.04
N TYR A 800 40.53 10.47 7.93
CA TYR A 800 41.95 10.65 7.64
C TYR A 800 42.22 11.28 6.27
N GLU A 801 41.48 10.89 5.26
CA GLU A 801 41.57 11.41 3.88
C GLU A 801 41.05 12.85 3.77
N LEU A 802 39.87 13.14 4.36
CA LEU A 802 39.20 14.44 4.22
C LEU A 802 39.82 15.56 5.08
N ARG A 803 40.42 15.25 6.22
CA ARG A 803 40.94 16.26 7.17
C ARG A 803 42.08 17.14 6.63
N ARG A 804 42.80 16.68 5.61
CA ARG A 804 43.96 17.41 5.07
C ARG A 804 43.60 18.76 4.45
N GLU A 805 42.39 18.92 3.98
CA GLU A 805 41.93 20.08 3.22
C GLU A 805 40.59 20.65 3.69
N ARG A 806 39.92 19.99 4.67
CA ARG A 806 38.52 20.30 4.98
C ARG A 806 38.18 20.09 6.45
N ARG A 807 37.16 20.81 6.93
CA ARG A 807 36.64 20.58 8.29
C ARG A 807 35.78 19.33 8.30
N VAL A 808 36.11 18.38 9.17
CA VAL A 808 35.39 17.12 9.31
C VAL A 808 34.78 17.03 10.69
N ARG A 809 33.48 16.73 10.75
CA ARG A 809 32.73 16.38 11.95
C ARG A 809 32.29 14.93 11.87
N VAL A 810 32.30 14.24 13.00
CA VAL A 810 31.82 12.84 13.06
C VAL A 810 30.80 12.71 14.17
N ALA A 811 29.58 12.21 13.78
CA ALA A 811 28.48 11.94 14.70
C ALA A 811 28.41 10.42 14.99
N THR A 812 28.78 10.05 16.21
CA THR A 812 28.73 8.66 16.73
C THR A 812 28.50 8.65 18.22
N SER A 813 27.92 7.57 18.76
CA SER A 813 27.77 7.35 20.20
C SER A 813 28.82 6.38 20.76
N ASP A 814 29.62 5.71 19.92
CA ASP A 814 30.62 4.75 20.39
C ASP A 814 31.81 5.46 21.11
N SER A 815 32.12 4.98 22.31
CA SER A 815 33.17 5.55 23.15
C SER A 815 34.58 5.20 22.69
N MET A 816 34.78 4.08 22.00
CA MET A 816 36.07 3.63 21.46
C MET A 816 36.43 4.40 20.19
N GLU A 817 35.50 4.56 19.29
CA GLU A 817 35.62 5.37 18.07
C GLU A 817 35.95 6.83 18.36
N GLN A 818 35.42 7.36 19.45
CA GLN A 818 35.62 8.73 19.91
C GLN A 818 37.11 9.07 20.22
N VAL A 819 37.87 8.12 20.69
CA VAL A 819 39.29 8.32 21.01
C VAL A 819 40.14 8.38 19.74
N ILE A 820 39.81 7.56 18.75
CA ILE A 820 40.49 7.49 17.46
C ILE A 820 40.24 8.76 16.63
N ILE A 821 38.98 9.23 16.56
CA ILE A 821 38.57 10.44 15.84
C ILE A 821 39.28 11.69 16.39
N LEU A 822 39.40 11.83 17.71
CA LEU A 822 40.12 12.92 18.33
C LEU A 822 41.64 12.87 18.02
N GLY A 823 42.21 11.66 17.92
CA GLY A 823 43.62 11.46 17.52
C GLY A 823 43.87 11.89 16.06
N HIS A 824 42.85 11.89 15.22
CA HIS A 824 42.93 12.31 13.83
C HIS A 824 42.52 13.76 13.57
N GLY A 825 42.22 14.58 14.61
CA GLY A 825 41.94 16.01 14.49
C GLY A 825 40.60 16.38 13.87
N ALA A 826 39.62 15.47 13.81
CA ALA A 826 38.25 15.76 13.46
C ALA A 826 37.43 16.19 14.69
N MET A 827 36.35 16.96 14.46
CA MET A 827 35.49 17.42 15.53
C MET A 827 34.40 16.36 15.80
N ARG A 828 34.36 15.88 17.03
CA ARG A 828 33.37 14.91 17.47
C ARG A 828 32.05 15.57 17.85
N VAL A 829 30.94 14.93 17.47
CA VAL A 829 29.58 15.27 17.92
C VAL A 829 28.95 14.01 18.51
N SER A 830 28.50 14.05 19.76
CA SER A 830 27.80 12.92 20.36
C SER A 830 26.40 12.79 19.72
N ALA A 831 25.86 11.57 19.67
CA ALA A 831 24.50 11.36 19.13
C ALA A 831 23.45 12.25 19.80
N ARG A 832 23.56 12.50 21.11
CA ARG A 832 22.67 13.39 21.86
C ARG A 832 22.83 14.86 21.48
N THR A 833 24.07 15.32 21.32
CA THR A 833 24.36 16.72 20.89
C THR A 833 23.88 16.91 19.45
N PHE A 834 24.06 15.89 18.61
CA PHE A 834 23.64 15.92 17.21
C PHE A 834 22.10 15.94 17.08
N HIS A 835 21.39 15.19 17.92
CA HIS A 835 19.92 15.23 17.99
C HIS A 835 19.42 16.63 18.33
N ALA A 836 20.00 17.26 19.36
CA ALA A 836 19.64 18.62 19.75
C ALA A 836 19.91 19.67 18.63
N GLU A 837 21.02 19.51 17.87
CA GLU A 837 21.31 20.36 16.70
C GLU A 837 20.28 20.19 15.58
N ILE A 838 19.77 18.98 15.37
CA ILE A 838 18.74 18.70 14.37
C ILE A 838 17.40 19.27 14.80
N GLU A 839 16.98 19.09 16.06
CA GLU A 839 15.74 19.68 16.60
C GLU A 839 15.76 21.21 16.49
N GLU A 840 16.91 21.84 16.79
CA GLU A 840 17.07 23.27 16.62
C GLU A 840 16.95 23.69 15.14
N ALA A 841 17.54 22.93 14.23
CA ALA A 841 17.45 23.19 12.79
C ALA A 841 16.00 23.06 12.30
N GLU A 842 15.27 22.02 12.70
CA GLU A 842 13.85 21.82 12.37
C GLU A 842 12.97 22.94 12.94
N GLY A 843 13.20 23.37 14.16
CA GLY A 843 12.53 24.52 14.76
C GLY A 843 12.75 25.80 13.96
N GLN A 844 13.97 26.02 13.47
CA GLN A 844 14.31 27.19 12.64
C GLN A 844 13.69 27.10 11.24
N ILE A 845 13.64 25.91 10.64
CA ILE A 845 12.94 25.66 9.36
C ILE A 845 11.46 25.93 9.52
N SER A 846 10.80 25.41 10.56
CA SER A 846 9.39 25.64 10.86
C SER A 846 9.07 27.11 11.05
N ALA A 847 9.90 27.85 11.78
CA ALA A 847 9.75 29.30 11.97
C ALA A 847 9.91 30.09 10.67
N LEU A 848 10.81 29.64 9.76
CA LEU A 848 10.95 30.24 8.43
C LEU A 848 9.72 30.00 7.56
N VAL A 849 9.18 28.79 7.57
CA VAL A 849 7.95 28.41 6.85
C VAL A 849 6.75 29.22 7.38
N GLU A 850 6.60 29.35 8.69
CA GLU A 850 5.55 30.19 9.28
C GLU A 850 5.68 31.66 8.87
N ARG A 851 6.87 32.22 8.91
CA ARG A 851 7.11 33.59 8.42
C ARG A 851 6.78 33.78 6.94
N PHE A 852 7.06 32.76 6.14
CA PHE A 852 6.71 32.77 4.70
C PHE A 852 5.20 32.70 4.48
N ASN A 853 4.51 31.86 5.28
CA ASN A 853 3.06 31.73 5.26
C ASN A 853 2.36 33.01 5.74
N LEU A 854 2.85 33.64 6.79
CA LEU A 854 2.35 34.93 7.29
C LEU A 854 2.54 36.05 6.25
N LYS A 855 3.69 36.15 5.62
CA LYS A 855 3.92 37.11 4.53
C LYS A 855 3.00 36.90 3.32
N ASN A 856 2.65 35.67 3.02
CA ASN A 856 1.70 35.34 1.97
C ASN A 856 0.25 35.63 2.37
N GLN A 857 -0.11 35.47 3.63
CA GLN A 857 -1.42 35.88 4.17
C GLN A 857 -1.56 37.40 4.16
N ASP A 858 -0.54 38.14 4.54
CA ASP A 858 -0.56 39.63 4.50
C ASP A 858 -0.67 40.13 3.05
N ARG A 859 -0.01 39.52 2.10
CA ARG A 859 -0.16 39.84 0.66
C ARG A 859 -1.57 39.56 0.14
N ARG A 860 -2.24 38.49 0.59
CA ARG A 860 -3.65 38.21 0.26
C ARG A 860 -4.59 39.23 0.89
N THR A 861 -4.34 39.65 2.12
CA THR A 861 -5.14 40.68 2.84
C THR A 861 -5.00 42.05 2.19
N ILE A 862 -3.80 42.48 1.80
CA ILE A 862 -3.53 43.72 1.09
C ILE A 862 -4.21 43.73 -0.29
N ARG A 863 -4.20 42.63 -1.01
CA ARG A 863 -4.85 42.47 -2.32
C ARG A 863 -6.38 42.55 -2.23
N ASN A 864 -6.97 42.01 -1.16
CA ASN A 864 -8.41 42.12 -0.88
C ASN A 864 -8.83 43.53 -0.48
N ILE A 865 -7.98 44.30 0.19
CA ILE A 865 -8.23 45.71 0.53
C ILE A 865 -8.11 46.58 -0.73
N ALA A 866 -7.17 46.29 -1.64
CA ALA A 866 -7.03 46.98 -2.91
C ALA A 866 -8.23 46.79 -3.85
N LYS A 867 -8.81 45.56 -3.88
CA LYS A 867 -10.03 45.25 -4.65
C LYS A 867 -11.33 45.87 -4.09
N ARG A 868 -11.33 46.31 -2.84
CA ARG A 868 -12.48 47.03 -2.23
C ARG A 868 -12.43 48.54 -2.44
N LYS A 869 -11.34 49.09 -3.02
CA LYS A 869 -11.16 50.52 -3.31
C LYS A 869 -11.14 50.84 -4.80
N SER A 870 -11.27 49.86 -5.65
CA SER A 870 -11.61 49.98 -7.08
C SER A 870 -13.04 49.47 -7.31
#